data_ea1492d396885dda670112b0d8dc9bd9
#
_entry.id   ea1492d396885dda670112b0d8dc9bd9
#
_cell.length_a   1.000
_cell.length_b   1.000
_cell.length_c   1.000
_cell.angle_alpha   90.00
_cell.angle_beta   90.00
_cell.angle_gamma   90.00
#
_symmetry.space_group_name_H-M   'P 1'
#
loop_
_entity.id
_entity.type
_entity.pdbx_description
1 polymer ?
#
loop_
_entity_poly.entity_id
_entity_poly.type
_entity_poly.pdbx_seq_one_letter_code
_entity_poly.pdbx_strand_id
1 'polypeptide(L)'
;MRYVDVILPLPLEGLFTYSLPDGLQVEAGARVLVPLAKTKKYVALAVRVHDQRPDFDVRPIEEVLDREPIVTSRQIALWQWIADYYLSPIGEVYNAALPLGLKVRDGYRPKTETFVTLPEAMRSERMLHIALDMLSRSPKQLKAFTTFLDMVFSSRYEVRGTRYENTSVSRCEVRGARCENTSVSGSEDCHVSNLVPRTSYLVPRRNLVPRDLSVSRDELMNTAHCTSAIVKQLIDKKFLTTYQKEVSRINTTLDTTLSPGNHHHPSPLSPAQQDAYNSIVLQWMSKPVVLLHGVTSSGKTEIYIHLIQQAIERGEQVLYLLPEIALTVQMRERLQRVFGSRLGIYHSKYSDAERVEIWHKQLSAKPYDIILGARSAVFLPFQRLGLVIVDEEHETSFKQQDPAPRYHARSVALVLARQFGAKTLLGTATPSAETYYNASPHLHPVLTPGESSSTPPSLGGAGGGPKYGYVALTQRYQDIELPEIQIVDIKDLKRRKMMSGVFSPTLLVAMRQAFERHEQVILFQNRRGFAPMIECPTCGWVPHCTNCDVSLTYHKALNMLTCHYCGFTYRVPDRCPNCESEDLRGRGFGTEKIEDQLLEIFTDIRVARMDLDSTRSRQAYERIINDFSNHRTDVLVGTQMVTKGLDFDNVSVVGILNADAMLNMPDFRAYELAFTMMAQVAGRAGRKHRRGLVLLQTKNPDHEIVRQLVANDVNGFYDNLMEERQAFRYPPFSRLVYVYLKHRDEQLLNTAAIEMASRLRQLFSTRVLGPDKPAVARVKTLFIRKIVLKLELSLNVVQVRQCLREVQRQLLADKRYSALQVYYDVDPL
;
A
#
# COMPACT_ATOMS: atom_id res chain seq x y z
N MET A 1 -18.37 30.92 30.62
CA MET A 1 -17.13 30.11 30.53
C MET A 1 -17.42 28.90 29.65
N ARG A 2 -16.73 28.72 28.56
CA ARG A 2 -16.91 27.60 27.62
C ARG A 2 -15.88 26.52 27.88
N TYR A 3 -16.17 25.31 27.47
CA TYR A 3 -15.32 24.14 27.62
C TYR A 3 -15.08 23.51 26.26
N VAL A 4 -13.97 22.79 26.13
CA VAL A 4 -13.62 22.06 24.91
C VAL A 4 -13.19 20.63 25.25
N ASP A 5 -13.80 19.68 24.60
CA ASP A 5 -13.38 18.27 24.65
C ASP A 5 -12.30 18.03 23.60
N VAL A 6 -11.19 17.44 24.02
CA VAL A 6 -10.04 17.20 23.14
C VAL A 6 -9.59 15.75 23.14
N ILE A 7 -8.96 15.34 22.01
CA ILE A 7 -8.24 14.08 21.89
C ILE A 7 -6.76 14.33 22.19
N LEU A 8 -6.21 13.63 23.19
CA LEU A 8 -4.78 13.64 23.50
C LEU A 8 -4.06 12.51 22.73
N PRO A 9 -2.79 12.71 22.28
CA PRO A 9 -1.98 11.68 21.62
C PRO A 9 -1.45 10.60 22.58
N LEU A 10 -2.31 10.10 23.45
CA LEU A 10 -1.96 9.17 24.52
C LEU A 10 -2.88 7.94 24.48
N PRO A 11 -2.42 6.76 24.92
CA PRO A 11 -3.22 5.56 25.01
C PRO A 11 -4.18 5.60 26.22
N LEU A 12 -4.95 6.68 26.32
CA LEU A 12 -5.92 6.90 27.38
C LEU A 12 -7.34 6.86 26.81
N GLU A 13 -8.25 6.31 27.59
CA GLU A 13 -9.66 6.21 27.22
C GLU A 13 -10.39 7.54 27.33
N GLY A 14 -11.31 7.80 26.42
CA GLY A 14 -12.20 8.95 26.43
C GLY A 14 -11.61 10.25 25.88
N LEU A 15 -12.41 11.30 25.99
CA LEU A 15 -12.04 12.68 25.68
C LEU A 15 -11.66 13.40 26.97
N PHE A 16 -10.84 14.42 26.85
CA PHE A 16 -10.39 15.25 27.97
C PHE A 16 -10.97 16.65 27.84
N THR A 17 -11.63 17.14 28.90
CA THR A 17 -12.25 18.45 28.91
C THR A 17 -11.32 19.50 29.50
N TYR A 18 -11.20 20.63 28.78
CA TYR A 18 -10.44 21.81 29.20
C TYR A 18 -11.34 23.06 29.18
N SER A 19 -11.02 24.06 29.99
CA SER A 19 -11.71 25.35 29.91
C SER A 19 -11.16 26.20 28.78
N LEU A 20 -12.04 26.94 28.13
CA LEU A 20 -11.70 27.87 27.04
C LEU A 20 -11.60 29.27 27.63
N PRO A 21 -10.41 29.87 27.71
CA PRO A 21 -10.24 31.24 28.16
C PRO A 21 -11.02 32.27 27.32
N ASP A 22 -11.49 33.34 27.98
CA ASP A 22 -12.20 34.39 27.27
C ASP A 22 -11.28 35.05 26.22
N GLY A 23 -11.82 35.25 25.04
CA GLY A 23 -11.09 35.80 23.88
C GLY A 23 -10.48 34.75 22.95
N LEU A 24 -10.39 33.47 23.34
CA LEU A 24 -9.99 32.40 22.44
C LEU A 24 -11.20 31.80 21.74
N GLN A 25 -11.06 31.58 20.43
CA GLN A 25 -12.02 30.85 19.61
C GLN A 25 -11.39 29.56 19.11
N VAL A 26 -12.10 28.46 19.26
CA VAL A 26 -11.66 27.13 18.84
C VAL A 26 -12.78 26.47 18.06
N GLU A 27 -12.46 25.93 16.90
CA GLU A 27 -13.37 25.11 16.12
C GLU A 27 -13.03 23.62 16.24
N ALA A 28 -14.02 22.76 16.11
CA ALA A 28 -13.80 21.33 16.08
C ALA A 28 -12.86 20.95 14.91
N GLY A 29 -11.81 20.18 15.20
CA GLY A 29 -10.76 19.83 14.22
C GLY A 29 -9.53 20.75 14.24
N ALA A 30 -9.51 21.81 15.07
CA ALA A 30 -8.32 22.62 15.29
C ALA A 30 -7.40 22.00 16.35
N ARG A 31 -6.09 22.20 16.23
CA ARG A 31 -5.12 21.78 17.25
C ARG A 31 -5.03 22.81 18.36
N VAL A 32 -4.91 22.33 19.56
CA VAL A 32 -4.76 23.15 20.77
C VAL A 32 -3.59 22.65 21.61
N LEU A 33 -2.90 23.55 22.26
CA LEU A 33 -1.85 23.21 23.23
C LEU A 33 -2.46 23.11 24.63
N VAL A 34 -2.34 21.95 25.25
CA VAL A 34 -2.95 21.70 26.55
C VAL A 34 -1.94 21.14 27.54
N PRO A 35 -2.02 21.53 28.83
CA PRO A 35 -1.21 20.95 29.90
C PRO A 35 -1.87 19.66 30.44
N LEU A 36 -1.12 18.56 30.56
CA LEU A 36 -1.64 17.32 31.16
C LEU A 36 -1.08 17.11 32.60
N ALA A 37 0.18 17.48 32.85
CA ALA A 37 0.84 17.39 34.12
C ALA A 37 1.49 18.72 34.46
N LYS A 38 2.21 18.81 35.60
CA LYS A 38 2.86 20.08 36.00
C LYS A 38 3.81 20.66 34.95
N THR A 39 4.45 19.82 34.13
CA THR A 39 5.49 20.22 33.19
C THR A 39 5.28 19.73 31.76
N LYS A 40 4.33 18.81 31.49
CA LYS A 40 4.12 18.21 30.18
C LYS A 40 2.97 18.88 29.45
N LYS A 41 3.22 19.31 28.22
CA LYS A 41 2.25 19.89 27.29
C LYS A 41 2.10 18.99 26.09
N TYR A 42 0.89 18.92 25.56
CA TYR A 42 0.55 18.10 24.39
C TYR A 42 -0.20 18.93 23.35
N VAL A 43 0.06 18.63 22.09
CA VAL A 43 -0.78 19.10 20.98
C VAL A 43 -1.96 18.15 20.90
N ALA A 44 -3.13 18.64 21.28
CA ALA A 44 -4.39 17.93 21.26
C ALA A 44 -5.27 18.40 20.10
N LEU A 45 -6.29 17.62 19.75
CA LEU A 45 -7.27 17.97 18.74
C LEU A 45 -8.60 18.32 19.43
N ALA A 46 -9.13 19.52 19.17
CA ALA A 46 -10.47 19.91 19.62
C ALA A 46 -11.55 19.10 18.88
N VAL A 47 -12.48 18.53 19.63
CA VAL A 47 -13.58 17.69 19.09
C VAL A 47 -14.92 18.42 19.19
N ARG A 48 -15.16 19.06 20.32
CA ARG A 48 -16.43 19.71 20.62
C ARG A 48 -16.22 20.86 21.60
N VAL A 49 -16.87 21.99 21.33
CA VAL A 49 -16.97 23.12 22.25
C VAL A 49 -18.37 23.15 22.85
N HIS A 50 -18.50 23.33 24.18
CA HIS A 50 -19.78 23.32 24.87
C HIS A 50 -19.75 24.19 26.13
N ASP A 51 -20.92 24.48 26.69
CA ASP A 51 -21.09 25.31 27.89
C ASP A 51 -21.34 24.48 29.18
N GLN A 52 -21.44 23.15 29.02
CA GLN A 52 -21.71 22.24 30.13
C GLN A 52 -20.48 22.11 31.04
N ARG A 53 -20.63 22.58 32.28
CA ARG A 53 -19.56 22.51 33.30
C ARG A 53 -19.35 21.07 33.72
N PRO A 54 -18.08 20.55 33.70
CA PRO A 54 -17.75 19.24 34.25
C PRO A 54 -17.82 19.24 35.79
N ASP A 55 -18.05 18.06 36.38
CA ASP A 55 -18.08 17.86 37.82
C ASP A 55 -16.68 17.82 38.49
N PHE A 56 -15.64 18.11 37.75
CA PHE A 56 -14.25 18.13 38.17
C PHE A 56 -13.53 19.40 37.75
N ASP A 57 -12.44 19.71 38.39
CA ASP A 57 -11.61 20.88 38.07
C ASP A 57 -10.91 20.68 36.71
N VAL A 58 -11.10 21.64 35.83
CA VAL A 58 -10.49 21.65 34.50
C VAL A 58 -9.40 22.71 34.38
N ARG A 59 -8.37 22.41 33.62
CA ARG A 59 -7.30 23.36 33.29
C ARG A 59 -7.66 24.13 32.02
N PRO A 60 -7.15 25.36 31.87
CA PRO A 60 -7.35 26.12 30.65
C PRO A 60 -6.49 25.56 29.48
N ILE A 61 -6.96 25.75 28.25
CA ILE A 61 -6.13 25.65 27.05
C ILE A 61 -5.07 26.76 27.10
N GLU A 62 -3.85 26.46 26.71
CA GLU A 62 -2.78 27.45 26.66
C GLU A 62 -2.77 28.24 25.34
N GLU A 63 -2.99 27.55 24.22
CA GLU A 63 -2.86 28.14 22.87
C GLU A 63 -3.73 27.39 21.87
N VAL A 64 -4.28 28.11 20.90
CA VAL A 64 -4.92 27.57 19.69
C VAL A 64 -3.90 27.67 18.56
N LEU A 65 -3.54 26.50 17.98
CA LEU A 65 -2.45 26.41 17.01
C LEU A 65 -2.92 26.68 15.57
N ASP A 66 -4.19 26.39 15.28
CA ASP A 66 -4.74 26.49 13.93
C ASP A 66 -5.87 27.53 13.89
N ARG A 67 -5.85 28.41 12.89
CA ARG A 67 -6.94 29.34 12.61
C ARG A 67 -8.14 28.65 11.95
N GLU A 68 -7.87 27.65 11.12
CA GLU A 68 -8.85 26.81 10.44
C GLU A 68 -8.65 25.35 10.86
N PRO A 69 -9.73 24.55 10.95
CA PRO A 69 -9.62 23.15 11.31
C PRO A 69 -8.73 22.36 10.34
N ILE A 70 -7.78 21.60 10.87
CA ILE A 70 -6.94 20.70 10.06
C ILE A 70 -7.51 19.28 9.93
N VAL A 71 -8.54 18.98 10.70
CA VAL A 71 -9.26 17.70 10.69
C VAL A 71 -10.75 18.00 10.52
N THR A 72 -11.39 17.33 9.58
CA THR A 72 -12.81 17.50 9.30
C THR A 72 -13.68 16.74 10.31
N SER A 73 -14.94 17.14 10.46
CA SER A 73 -15.92 16.43 11.31
C SER A 73 -16.11 14.98 10.89
N ARG A 74 -16.07 14.69 9.58
CA ARG A 74 -16.14 13.32 9.05
C ARG A 74 -14.93 12.47 9.46
N GLN A 75 -13.73 13.05 9.47
CA GLN A 75 -12.54 12.35 9.97
C GLN A 75 -12.66 12.05 11.47
N ILE A 76 -13.13 13.00 12.29
CA ILE A 76 -13.36 12.76 13.72
C ILE A 76 -14.35 11.61 13.93
N ALA A 77 -15.46 11.60 13.18
CA ALA A 77 -16.44 10.51 13.23
C ALA A 77 -15.84 9.16 12.79
N LEU A 78 -14.98 9.15 11.77
CA LEU A 78 -14.25 7.95 11.34
C LEU A 78 -13.28 7.48 12.44
N TRP A 79 -12.54 8.38 13.07
CA TRP A 79 -11.61 8.04 14.15
C TRP A 79 -12.33 7.46 15.37
N GLN A 80 -13.48 8.01 15.72
CA GLN A 80 -14.32 7.48 16.78
C GLN A 80 -14.81 6.07 16.44
N TRP A 81 -15.27 5.86 15.20
CA TRP A 81 -15.65 4.53 14.74
C TRP A 81 -14.48 3.54 14.80
N ILE A 82 -13.26 3.93 14.39
CA ILE A 82 -12.06 3.08 14.49
C ILE A 82 -11.75 2.75 15.93
N ALA A 83 -11.77 3.73 16.83
CA ALA A 83 -11.53 3.53 18.26
C ALA A 83 -12.53 2.54 18.86
N ASP A 84 -13.80 2.71 18.52
CA ASP A 84 -14.88 1.85 18.99
C ASP A 84 -14.82 0.46 18.37
N TYR A 85 -14.62 0.37 17.06
CA TYR A 85 -14.63 -0.93 16.36
C TYR A 85 -13.43 -1.80 16.74
N TYR A 86 -12.25 -1.23 16.82
CA TYR A 86 -11.01 -1.96 17.10
C TYR A 86 -10.59 -1.95 18.58
N LEU A 87 -11.46 -1.48 19.47
CA LEU A 87 -11.22 -1.44 20.92
C LEU A 87 -9.89 -0.75 21.27
N SER A 88 -9.61 0.36 20.61
CA SER A 88 -8.39 1.14 20.79
C SER A 88 -8.71 2.51 21.37
N PRO A 89 -7.91 3.07 22.27
CA PRO A 89 -8.05 4.44 22.70
C PRO A 89 -7.99 5.42 21.52
N ILE A 90 -8.84 6.44 21.52
CA ILE A 90 -8.92 7.38 20.40
C ILE A 90 -7.61 8.17 20.19
N GLY A 91 -6.80 8.35 21.24
CA GLY A 91 -5.47 8.95 21.14
C GLY A 91 -4.48 8.10 20.33
N GLU A 92 -4.64 6.78 20.29
CA GLU A 92 -3.87 5.91 19.39
C GLU A 92 -4.30 6.09 17.93
N VAL A 93 -5.60 6.30 17.68
CA VAL A 93 -6.12 6.62 16.34
C VAL A 93 -5.58 7.96 15.86
N TYR A 94 -5.58 8.98 16.71
CA TYR A 94 -4.95 10.28 16.46
C TYR A 94 -3.48 10.11 16.04
N ASN A 95 -2.73 9.27 16.75
CA ASN A 95 -1.33 9.00 16.45
C ASN A 95 -1.12 8.27 15.12
N ALA A 96 -2.03 7.38 14.73
CA ALA A 96 -1.96 6.67 13.46
C ALA A 96 -2.38 7.56 12.28
N ALA A 97 -3.34 8.45 12.48
CA ALA A 97 -3.97 9.25 11.45
C ALA A 97 -3.13 10.46 11.02
N LEU A 98 -2.64 11.24 11.98
CA LEU A 98 -1.93 12.47 11.67
C LEU A 98 -0.43 12.23 11.36
N PRO A 99 0.14 12.93 10.38
CA PRO A 99 1.57 13.07 10.21
C PRO A 99 2.25 13.65 11.45
N LEU A 100 3.52 13.30 11.69
CA LEU A 100 4.25 13.75 12.90
C LEU A 100 4.34 15.28 12.98
N GLY A 101 4.59 15.96 11.86
CA GLY A 101 4.68 17.43 11.82
C GLY A 101 3.40 18.16 12.22
N LEU A 102 2.24 17.48 12.16
CA LEU A 102 0.98 18.02 12.66
C LEU A 102 0.73 17.72 14.15
N LYS A 103 1.52 16.84 14.77
CA LYS A 103 1.41 16.47 16.20
C LYS A 103 2.29 17.31 17.13
N VAL A 104 3.14 18.16 16.58
CA VAL A 104 4.02 19.04 17.35
C VAL A 104 3.72 20.49 17.02
N ARG A 105 3.99 21.40 17.97
CA ARG A 105 3.67 22.83 17.86
C ARG A 105 4.26 23.45 16.59
N ASP A 106 5.56 23.29 16.36
CA ASP A 106 6.32 23.90 15.26
C ASP A 106 6.89 22.84 14.32
N GLY A 107 6.14 21.76 14.08
CA GLY A 107 6.65 20.57 13.40
C GLY A 107 6.73 20.67 11.87
N TYR A 108 6.05 21.63 11.26
CA TYR A 108 6.07 21.83 9.83
C TYR A 108 6.42 23.28 9.46
N ARG A 109 7.38 23.40 8.54
CA ARG A 109 7.71 24.68 7.90
C ARG A 109 7.66 24.48 6.39
N PRO A 110 6.90 25.30 5.63
CA PRO A 110 6.92 25.25 4.18
C PRO A 110 8.36 25.37 3.65
N LYS A 111 8.66 24.66 2.57
CA LYS A 111 9.93 24.84 1.87
C LYS A 111 9.83 26.15 1.08
N THR A 112 10.72 27.08 1.34
CA THR A 112 10.81 28.31 0.57
C THR A 112 12.05 28.27 -0.33
N GLU A 113 11.92 28.70 -1.56
CA GLU A 113 13.03 28.89 -2.48
C GLU A 113 13.08 30.36 -2.91
N THR A 114 14.30 30.83 -3.18
CA THR A 114 14.53 32.19 -3.68
C THR A 114 14.28 32.21 -5.18
N PHE A 115 13.30 32.97 -5.59
CA PHE A 115 12.99 33.24 -7.01
C PHE A 115 13.57 34.59 -7.43
N VAL A 116 13.98 34.63 -8.69
CA VAL A 116 14.51 35.81 -9.38
C VAL A 116 13.46 36.27 -10.38
N THR A 117 13.20 37.57 -10.42
CA THR A 117 12.23 38.21 -11.34
C THR A 117 12.74 39.55 -11.82
N LEU A 118 12.11 40.10 -12.88
CA LEU A 118 12.37 41.45 -13.35
C LEU A 118 11.69 42.48 -12.45
N PRO A 119 12.44 43.52 -11.95
CA PRO A 119 11.83 44.68 -11.31
C PRO A 119 10.82 45.35 -12.25
N GLU A 120 9.80 46.02 -11.73
CA GLU A 120 8.81 46.74 -12.56
C GLU A 120 9.42 47.66 -13.58
N ALA A 121 10.44 48.43 -13.14
CA ALA A 121 11.16 49.35 -14.00
C ALA A 121 11.86 48.72 -15.20
N MET A 122 12.15 47.40 -15.13
CA MET A 122 12.86 46.65 -16.16
C MET A 122 11.91 45.88 -17.12
N ARG A 123 10.60 45.99 -16.93
CA ARG A 123 9.59 45.22 -17.73
C ARG A 123 9.26 45.83 -19.09
N SER A 124 9.94 46.87 -19.53
CA SER A 124 9.77 47.49 -20.84
C SER A 124 10.87 47.03 -21.81
N GLU A 125 10.54 46.86 -23.10
CA GLU A 125 11.45 46.50 -24.17
C GLU A 125 12.68 47.40 -24.22
N ARG A 126 12.46 48.74 -24.09
CA ARG A 126 13.51 49.74 -24.05
C ARG A 126 14.49 49.53 -22.89
N MET A 127 14.00 49.22 -21.70
CA MET A 127 14.86 48.98 -20.51
C MET A 127 15.63 47.70 -20.61
N LEU A 128 15.04 46.63 -21.22
CA LEU A 128 15.76 45.37 -21.45
C LEU A 128 16.92 45.58 -22.42
N HIS A 129 16.74 46.35 -23.52
CA HIS A 129 17.82 46.70 -24.43
C HIS A 129 18.93 47.50 -23.75
N ILE A 130 18.58 48.49 -22.92
CA ILE A 130 19.55 49.24 -22.14
C ILE A 130 20.35 48.33 -21.20
N ALA A 131 19.67 47.40 -20.53
CA ALA A 131 20.31 46.46 -19.64
C ALA A 131 21.31 45.53 -20.39
N LEU A 132 20.93 45.07 -21.56
CA LEU A 132 21.79 44.21 -22.43
C LEU A 132 23.04 45.00 -22.87
N ASP A 133 22.85 46.23 -23.29
CA ASP A 133 23.97 47.11 -23.65
C ASP A 133 24.90 47.40 -22.49
N MET A 134 24.36 47.67 -21.28
CA MET A 134 25.15 47.87 -20.07
C MET A 134 25.93 46.62 -19.65
N LEU A 135 25.38 45.44 -19.90
CA LEU A 135 25.99 44.16 -19.58
C LEU A 135 26.97 43.67 -20.64
N SER A 136 27.02 44.26 -21.82
CA SER A 136 27.90 43.86 -22.93
C SER A 136 29.38 43.79 -22.55
N ARG A 137 29.79 44.64 -21.60
CA ARG A 137 31.19 44.68 -21.02
C ARG A 137 31.43 43.61 -19.96
N SER A 138 30.45 42.80 -19.63
CA SER A 138 30.51 41.78 -18.57
C SER A 138 29.96 40.45 -19.08
N PRO A 139 30.71 39.67 -19.86
CA PRO A 139 30.20 38.49 -20.56
C PRO A 139 29.47 37.44 -19.67
N LYS A 140 29.97 37.22 -18.45
CA LYS A 140 29.34 36.29 -17.49
C LYS A 140 27.99 36.81 -16.97
N GLN A 141 27.87 38.11 -16.71
CA GLN A 141 26.59 38.71 -16.29
C GLN A 141 25.62 38.77 -17.46
N LEU A 142 26.08 39.12 -18.66
CA LEU A 142 25.27 39.12 -19.87
C LEU A 142 24.69 37.72 -20.11
N LYS A 143 25.54 36.68 -20.07
CA LYS A 143 25.08 35.29 -20.23
C LYS A 143 23.99 34.89 -19.20
N ALA A 144 24.19 35.21 -17.93
CA ALA A 144 23.22 34.93 -16.89
C ALA A 144 21.89 35.66 -17.11
N PHE A 145 21.96 36.94 -17.53
CA PHE A 145 20.77 37.75 -17.78
C PHE A 145 20.02 37.29 -19.06
N THR A 146 20.73 36.96 -20.14
CA THR A 146 20.11 36.45 -21.37
C THR A 146 19.49 35.07 -21.13
N THR A 147 20.17 34.19 -20.42
CA THR A 147 19.58 32.90 -20.01
C THR A 147 18.30 33.09 -19.19
N PHE A 148 18.29 34.02 -18.24
CA PHE A 148 17.08 34.37 -17.48
C PHE A 148 15.94 34.80 -18.42
N LEU A 149 16.22 35.69 -19.39
CA LEU A 149 15.22 36.14 -20.35
C LEU A 149 14.71 34.99 -21.21
N ASP A 150 15.61 34.13 -21.69
CA ASP A 150 15.23 32.93 -22.48
C ASP A 150 14.32 32.00 -21.66
N MET A 151 14.64 31.72 -20.39
CA MET A 151 13.83 30.88 -19.52
C MET A 151 12.44 31.46 -19.26
N VAL A 152 12.37 32.79 -19.11
CA VAL A 152 11.09 33.49 -18.84
C VAL A 152 10.22 33.62 -20.09
N PHE A 153 10.82 33.79 -21.26
CA PHE A 153 10.08 34.04 -22.52
C PHE A 153 9.87 32.76 -23.36
N SER A 154 10.74 31.76 -23.30
CA SER A 154 10.60 30.48 -24.02
C SER A 154 9.44 29.63 -23.51
N SER A 155 9.10 29.70 -22.22
CA SER A 155 8.02 28.91 -21.63
C SER A 155 6.60 29.26 -22.12
N ARG A 156 6.45 30.21 -23.05
CA ARG A 156 5.13 30.66 -23.56
C ARG A 156 4.79 30.30 -24.97
N TYR A 157 5.68 29.73 -25.75
CA TYR A 157 5.38 29.36 -27.15
C TYR A 157 4.71 28.00 -27.35
N GLU A 158 4.54 27.21 -26.27
CA GLU A 158 3.89 25.89 -26.36
C GLU A 158 2.37 25.89 -26.14
N VAL A 159 1.73 27.04 -25.91
CA VAL A 159 0.29 27.08 -25.61
C VAL A 159 -0.51 27.83 -26.69
N ARG A 160 -0.35 27.48 -27.97
CA ARG A 160 -1.43 27.60 -29.00
C ARG A 160 -1.05 26.79 -30.20
N GLY A 161 -1.83 25.74 -30.43
CA GLY A 161 -1.63 24.80 -31.53
C GLY A 161 -1.52 25.44 -32.89
N THR A 162 -0.36 25.27 -33.49
CA THR A 162 -0.16 25.06 -34.92
C THR A 162 1.06 24.16 -35.05
N ARG A 163 0.83 22.99 -35.66
CA ARG A 163 1.89 22.08 -36.09
C ARG A 163 2.95 22.87 -36.88
N TYR A 164 4.18 22.86 -36.39
CA TYR A 164 5.36 22.98 -37.20
C TYR A 164 6.19 21.73 -36.98
N GLU A 165 6.38 21.00 -38.05
CA GLU A 165 7.23 19.83 -38.16
C GLU A 165 8.66 20.18 -37.75
N ASN A 166 9.26 19.35 -36.90
CA ASN A 166 10.67 19.36 -36.57
C ASN A 166 11.48 19.08 -37.87
N THR A 167 11.90 20.12 -38.52
CA THR A 167 13.03 20.00 -39.46
C THR A 167 14.29 20.40 -38.72
N SER A 168 15.16 19.43 -38.62
CA SER A 168 16.53 19.56 -38.15
C SER A 168 17.22 20.76 -38.84
N VAL A 169 17.62 21.74 -38.03
CA VAL A 169 18.43 22.86 -38.49
C VAL A 169 19.87 22.39 -38.67
N SER A 170 20.17 21.87 -39.83
CA SER A 170 21.52 21.81 -40.38
C SER A 170 21.48 22.53 -41.71
N ARG A 171 22.27 23.60 -41.84
CA ARG A 171 22.59 24.45 -42.97
C ARG A 171 21.89 25.79 -43.10
N CYS A 172 22.57 26.80 -42.60
CA CYS A 172 22.45 28.13 -43.19
C CYS A 172 23.12 28.13 -44.60
N GLU A 173 22.34 28.17 -45.65
CA GLU A 173 22.82 28.55 -46.97
C GLU A 173 22.91 30.08 -47.05
N VAL A 174 24.13 30.58 -47.09
CA VAL A 174 24.41 31.95 -47.56
C VAL A 174 24.62 31.88 -49.07
N ARG A 175 23.69 32.42 -49.85
CA ARG A 175 23.87 32.63 -51.27
C ARG A 175 24.93 33.70 -51.50
N GLY A 176 25.94 33.35 -52.30
CA GLY A 176 26.70 34.27 -53.11
C GLY A 176 28.11 34.59 -52.69
N ALA A 177 29.09 33.70 -52.91
CA ALA A 177 30.40 34.05 -53.44
C ALA A 177 31.09 32.76 -53.94
N ARG A 178 31.42 32.71 -55.24
CA ARG A 178 32.32 31.73 -55.83
C ARG A 178 33.69 31.91 -55.23
N CYS A 179 34.34 30.84 -54.86
CA CYS A 179 35.80 30.74 -54.79
C CYS A 179 36.25 29.39 -55.37
N GLU A 180 37.16 29.47 -56.25
CA GLU A 180 37.80 28.39 -57.02
C GLU A 180 38.69 27.49 -56.13
N ASN A 181 38.83 26.27 -56.55
CA ASN A 181 39.72 25.27 -56.00
C ASN A 181 41.18 25.66 -56.05
N THR A 182 41.94 25.60 -55.00
CA THR A 182 43.35 25.21 -54.99
C THR A 182 43.70 24.47 -53.64
N SER A 183 44.21 23.29 -53.88
CA SER A 183 44.86 22.42 -52.89
C SER A 183 46.21 22.98 -52.43
N VAL A 184 46.42 23.16 -51.13
CA VAL A 184 47.75 23.07 -50.48
C VAL A 184 47.65 22.61 -49.03
N SER A 185 48.37 21.60 -48.70
CA SER A 185 48.74 21.07 -47.42
C SER A 185 49.58 22.02 -46.55
N GLY A 186 49.29 22.13 -45.27
CA GLY A 186 50.19 22.81 -44.31
C GLY A 186 49.57 23.18 -43.01
N SER A 187 50.05 22.58 -41.98
CA SER A 187 49.86 22.94 -40.54
C SER A 187 50.20 24.41 -40.28
N GLU A 188 49.34 25.17 -39.60
CA GLU A 188 49.82 26.15 -38.62
C GLU A 188 48.61 26.88 -37.95
N ASP A 189 48.82 27.29 -36.74
CA ASP A 189 47.91 27.93 -35.83
C ASP A 189 47.20 29.16 -36.38
N CYS A 190 45.86 29.18 -36.40
CA CYS A 190 45.13 30.41 -36.59
C CYS A 190 44.54 30.92 -35.25
N HIS A 191 45.17 31.96 -34.69
CA HIS A 191 44.57 32.85 -33.72
C HIS A 191 43.22 33.37 -34.22
N VAL A 192 42.15 32.92 -33.64
CA VAL A 192 40.81 33.49 -33.83
C VAL A 192 40.64 34.72 -32.97
N SER A 193 40.91 35.84 -33.57
CA SER A 193 40.55 37.17 -33.08
C SER A 193 39.01 37.32 -33.05
N ASN A 194 38.50 37.63 -31.93
CA ASN A 194 37.16 38.15 -31.56
C ASN A 194 36.30 38.65 -32.72
N LEU A 195 35.41 37.78 -33.23
CA LEU A 195 34.18 38.18 -33.92
C LEU A 195 33.01 37.86 -33.01
N VAL A 196 32.55 38.85 -32.26
CA VAL A 196 31.25 38.80 -31.56
C VAL A 196 30.16 38.66 -32.59
N PRO A 197 29.38 37.58 -32.64
CA PRO A 197 28.21 37.53 -33.50
C PRO A 197 27.21 38.59 -33.04
N ARG A 198 26.85 39.51 -33.88
CA ARG A 198 25.67 40.38 -33.69
C ARG A 198 24.45 39.45 -33.80
N THR A 199 24.11 38.75 -32.72
CA THR A 199 22.84 38.12 -32.57
C THR A 199 21.82 39.22 -32.33
N SER A 200 20.93 39.46 -33.27
CA SER A 200 19.72 40.22 -33.09
C SER A 200 18.86 39.50 -32.03
N TYR A 201 18.89 39.98 -30.81
CA TYR A 201 18.04 39.48 -29.76
C TYR A 201 16.58 39.80 -30.10
N LEU A 202 15.78 38.81 -30.39
CA LEU A 202 14.36 38.91 -30.60
C LEU A 202 13.68 39.23 -29.26
N VAL A 203 13.61 40.50 -28.92
CA VAL A 203 12.74 40.96 -27.86
C VAL A 203 11.30 40.99 -28.40
N PRO A 204 10.33 40.35 -27.74
CA PRO A 204 8.97 40.23 -28.26
C PRO A 204 8.34 41.62 -28.50
N ARG A 205 7.97 41.90 -29.75
CA ARG A 205 7.24 43.12 -30.12
C ARG A 205 5.79 43.05 -29.66
N ARG A 206 5.47 43.48 -28.43
CA ARG A 206 4.18 44.02 -27.96
C ARG A 206 4.12 43.96 -26.42
N ASN A 207 3.49 44.97 -25.82
CA ASN A 207 3.22 45.14 -24.39
C ASN A 207 2.57 43.89 -23.79
N LEU A 208 3.36 42.94 -23.38
CA LEU A 208 2.96 41.75 -22.63
C LEU A 208 3.51 41.92 -21.22
N VAL A 209 2.65 42.35 -20.32
CA VAL A 209 2.89 42.35 -18.87
C VAL A 209 2.34 41.01 -18.34
N PRO A 210 3.14 39.97 -18.21
CA PRO A 210 2.73 38.79 -17.48
C PRO A 210 2.99 38.97 -16.00
N ARG A 211 2.03 38.56 -15.19
CA ARG A 211 2.11 38.71 -13.72
C ARG A 211 3.14 37.83 -13.02
N ASP A 212 3.71 36.81 -13.69
CA ASP A 212 4.66 35.86 -13.10
C ASP A 212 5.87 35.56 -14.00
N LEU A 213 6.79 36.57 -14.08
CA LEU A 213 8.08 36.42 -14.75
C LEU A 213 9.16 36.05 -13.74
N SER A 214 9.15 34.80 -13.23
CA SER A 214 10.09 34.43 -12.20
C SER A 214 10.66 33.01 -12.44
N VAL A 215 11.95 32.85 -12.13
CA VAL A 215 12.70 31.61 -12.25
C VAL A 215 13.36 31.32 -10.91
N SER A 216 13.46 30.04 -10.51
CA SER A 216 14.22 29.67 -9.32
C SER A 216 15.70 30.12 -9.48
N ARG A 217 16.27 30.71 -8.43
CA ARG A 217 17.66 31.15 -8.44
C ARG A 217 18.63 30.02 -8.75
N ASP A 218 18.39 28.85 -8.18
CA ASP A 218 19.23 27.67 -8.38
C ASP A 218 19.11 27.11 -9.79
N GLU A 219 17.91 27.13 -10.37
CA GLU A 219 17.67 26.73 -11.76
C GLU A 219 18.38 27.69 -12.72
N LEU A 220 18.28 29.01 -12.51
CA LEU A 220 19.01 29.98 -13.28
C LEU A 220 20.53 29.78 -13.21
N MET A 221 21.07 29.53 -12.01
CA MET A 221 22.51 29.28 -11.83
C MET A 221 22.97 28.02 -12.57
N ASN A 222 22.19 26.96 -12.51
CA ASN A 222 22.49 25.69 -13.18
C ASN A 222 22.44 25.82 -14.72
N THR A 223 21.38 26.46 -15.25
CA THR A 223 21.19 26.61 -16.70
C THR A 223 22.21 27.59 -17.30
N ALA A 224 22.47 28.72 -16.65
CA ALA A 224 23.44 29.70 -17.08
C ALA A 224 24.92 29.27 -16.80
N HIS A 225 25.13 28.19 -16.04
CA HIS A 225 26.43 27.76 -15.52
C HIS A 225 27.17 28.92 -14.82
N CYS A 226 26.48 29.66 -13.96
CA CYS A 226 27.01 30.81 -13.27
C CYS A 226 27.03 30.64 -11.74
N THR A 227 27.86 31.45 -11.07
CA THR A 227 27.98 31.46 -9.60
C THR A 227 26.96 32.37 -8.94
N SER A 228 26.63 32.12 -7.67
CA SER A 228 25.76 32.94 -6.84
C SER A 228 26.22 34.43 -6.80
N ALA A 229 27.51 34.69 -6.90
CA ALA A 229 28.07 36.04 -6.93
C ALA A 229 27.62 36.82 -8.18
N ILE A 230 27.52 36.17 -9.34
CA ILE A 230 27.09 36.82 -10.60
C ILE A 230 25.61 37.20 -10.50
N VAL A 231 24.75 36.30 -9.96
CA VAL A 231 23.33 36.61 -9.75
C VAL A 231 23.16 37.76 -8.73
N LYS A 232 23.95 37.76 -7.65
CA LYS A 232 23.95 38.85 -6.66
C LYS A 232 24.34 40.17 -7.31
N GLN A 233 25.38 40.23 -8.17
CA GLN A 233 25.76 41.44 -8.89
C GLN A 233 24.65 41.96 -9.81
N LEU A 234 23.86 41.09 -10.45
CA LEU A 234 22.68 41.50 -11.25
C LEU A 234 21.56 42.07 -10.37
N ILE A 235 21.40 41.57 -9.14
CA ILE A 235 20.46 42.09 -8.15
C ILE A 235 20.93 43.46 -7.61
N ASP A 236 22.22 43.57 -7.24
CA ASP A 236 22.81 44.83 -6.72
C ASP A 236 22.72 45.96 -7.76
N LYS A 237 22.85 45.60 -9.07
CA LYS A 237 22.67 46.54 -10.20
C LYS A 237 21.21 46.81 -10.57
N LYS A 238 20.23 46.21 -9.85
CA LYS A 238 18.80 46.36 -10.06
C LYS A 238 18.28 45.85 -11.41
N PHE A 239 19.03 44.95 -12.09
CA PHE A 239 18.54 44.27 -13.28
C PHE A 239 17.59 43.14 -12.93
N LEU A 240 17.80 42.48 -11.79
CA LEU A 240 16.96 41.45 -11.25
C LEU A 240 16.55 41.79 -9.80
N THR A 241 15.47 41.23 -9.33
CA THR A 241 15.05 41.29 -7.92
C THR A 241 14.71 39.88 -7.43
N THR A 242 14.74 39.65 -6.14
CA THR A 242 14.45 38.39 -5.53
C THR A 242 13.30 38.43 -4.56
N TYR A 243 12.57 37.35 -4.46
CA TYR A 243 11.57 37.13 -3.41
C TYR A 243 11.56 35.65 -3.00
N GLN A 244 11.04 35.38 -1.81
CA GLN A 244 10.86 34.01 -1.32
C GLN A 244 9.50 33.50 -1.78
N LYS A 245 9.46 32.31 -2.36
CA LYS A 245 8.23 31.61 -2.75
C LYS A 245 8.19 30.22 -2.10
N GLU A 246 7.04 29.88 -1.57
CA GLU A 246 6.81 28.50 -1.11
C GLU A 246 6.78 27.56 -2.30
N VAL A 247 7.57 26.49 -2.21
CA VAL A 247 7.66 25.44 -3.24
C VAL A 247 7.33 24.10 -2.64
N SER A 248 6.68 23.28 -3.45
CA SER A 248 6.39 21.90 -3.07
C SER A 248 7.67 21.08 -2.91
N ARG A 249 7.73 20.26 -1.84
CA ARG A 249 8.76 19.22 -1.67
C ARG A 249 8.50 17.98 -2.51
N ILE A 250 7.27 17.85 -2.97
CA ILE A 250 6.86 16.74 -3.80
C ILE A 250 7.43 16.97 -5.18
N ASN A 251 8.49 16.25 -5.51
CA ASN A 251 9.15 16.33 -6.80
C ASN A 251 8.19 15.95 -7.92
N THR A 252 7.75 16.95 -8.65
CA THR A 252 7.08 16.82 -9.96
C THR A 252 8.09 16.62 -11.10
N THR A 253 9.24 16.00 -10.81
CA THR A 253 10.32 15.79 -11.80
C THR A 253 9.91 15.01 -13.04
N LEU A 254 8.72 14.43 -13.06
CA LEU A 254 8.11 13.84 -14.26
C LEU A 254 7.30 14.87 -15.09
N ASP A 255 6.94 16.03 -14.51
CA ASP A 255 6.22 17.08 -15.26
C ASP A 255 7.12 17.80 -16.29
N THR A 256 8.44 17.73 -16.14
CA THR A 256 9.39 18.38 -17.07
C THR A 256 9.67 17.54 -18.33
N THR A 257 9.32 16.27 -18.33
CA THR A 257 9.49 15.38 -19.51
C THR A 257 8.20 15.14 -20.30
N LEU A 258 7.05 15.49 -19.72
CA LEU A 258 5.75 15.44 -20.39
C LEU A 258 5.31 16.89 -20.66
N SER A 259 5.35 17.33 -21.89
CA SER A 259 4.86 18.64 -22.31
C SER A 259 3.45 18.89 -21.77
N PRO A 260 3.15 20.09 -21.21
CA PRO A 260 1.82 20.44 -20.75
C PRO A 260 0.85 20.41 -21.94
N GLY A 261 0.08 19.36 -22.09
CA GLY A 261 -0.89 19.21 -23.19
C GLY A 261 -1.10 17.77 -23.66
N ASN A 262 -0.17 16.86 -23.39
CA ASN A 262 -0.31 15.44 -23.75
C ASN A 262 -0.89 14.62 -22.60
N HIS A 263 -2.11 14.95 -22.15
CA HIS A 263 -2.88 13.97 -21.39
C HIS A 263 -3.32 12.88 -22.36
N HIS A 264 -2.77 11.67 -22.18
CA HIS A 264 -3.23 10.53 -22.95
C HIS A 264 -4.65 10.19 -22.52
N HIS A 265 -5.58 10.12 -23.45
CA HIS A 265 -6.88 9.55 -23.19
C HIS A 265 -6.72 8.12 -22.68
N PRO A 266 -7.60 7.64 -21.79
CA PRO A 266 -7.62 6.24 -21.40
C PRO A 266 -7.63 5.35 -22.64
N SER A 267 -6.88 4.25 -22.61
CA SER A 267 -6.91 3.27 -23.69
C SER A 267 -8.33 2.68 -23.83
N PRO A 268 -8.82 2.40 -25.04
CA PRO A 268 -10.14 1.80 -25.20
C PRO A 268 -10.20 0.44 -24.48
N LEU A 269 -11.33 0.18 -23.84
CA LEU A 269 -11.60 -1.09 -23.18
C LEU A 269 -11.81 -2.20 -24.21
N SER A 270 -11.33 -3.40 -23.94
CA SER A 270 -11.72 -4.58 -24.71
C SER A 270 -13.21 -4.89 -24.48
N PRO A 271 -13.87 -5.68 -25.34
CA PRO A 271 -15.27 -6.03 -25.18
C PRO A 271 -15.57 -6.60 -23.77
N ALA A 272 -14.77 -7.55 -23.29
CA ALA A 272 -14.93 -8.12 -21.96
C ALA A 272 -14.75 -7.11 -20.81
N GLN A 273 -13.81 -6.17 -20.97
CA GLN A 273 -13.61 -5.08 -20.00
C GLN A 273 -14.76 -4.08 -20.04
N GLN A 274 -15.32 -3.79 -21.22
CA GLN A 274 -16.47 -2.90 -21.39
C GLN A 274 -17.72 -3.51 -20.73
N ASP A 275 -17.95 -4.79 -20.92
CA ASP A 275 -19.07 -5.51 -20.28
C ASP A 275 -18.93 -5.51 -18.76
N ALA A 276 -17.70 -5.75 -18.25
CA ALA A 276 -17.43 -5.66 -16.82
C ALA A 276 -17.64 -4.25 -16.28
N TYR A 277 -17.18 -3.21 -16.98
CA TYR A 277 -17.39 -1.81 -16.64
C TYR A 277 -18.90 -1.49 -16.56
N ASN A 278 -19.67 -1.84 -17.59
CA ASN A 278 -21.11 -1.61 -17.63
C ASN A 278 -21.82 -2.34 -16.48
N SER A 279 -21.42 -3.58 -16.20
CA SER A 279 -21.96 -4.40 -15.10
C SER A 279 -21.67 -3.77 -13.72
N ILE A 280 -20.47 -3.23 -13.51
CA ILE A 280 -20.12 -2.50 -12.28
C ILE A 280 -21.01 -1.30 -12.10
N VAL A 281 -21.16 -0.46 -13.13
CA VAL A 281 -21.98 0.75 -13.08
C VAL A 281 -23.44 0.40 -12.81
N LEU A 282 -23.98 -0.64 -13.48
CA LEU A 282 -25.35 -1.09 -13.26
C LEU A 282 -25.56 -1.60 -11.83
N GLN A 283 -24.66 -2.41 -11.31
CA GLN A 283 -24.79 -2.93 -9.94
C GLN A 283 -24.69 -1.84 -8.87
N TRP A 284 -23.93 -0.78 -9.11
CA TRP A 284 -23.88 0.38 -8.22
C TRP A 284 -25.21 1.13 -8.09
N MET A 285 -26.18 0.89 -8.96
CA MET A 285 -27.52 1.45 -8.78
C MET A 285 -28.25 0.87 -7.56
N SER A 286 -27.98 -0.40 -7.24
CA SER A 286 -28.64 -1.11 -6.12
C SER A 286 -27.71 -1.42 -4.95
N LYS A 287 -26.39 -1.57 -5.19
CA LYS A 287 -25.40 -1.97 -4.20
C LYS A 287 -24.23 -0.98 -4.17
N PRO A 288 -23.90 -0.38 -3.01
CA PRO A 288 -22.80 0.60 -2.94
C PRO A 288 -21.40 -0.01 -3.10
N VAL A 289 -21.28 -1.31 -2.90
CA VAL A 289 -20.00 -2.06 -2.96
C VAL A 289 -20.10 -3.13 -4.04
N VAL A 290 -19.11 -3.21 -4.92
CA VAL A 290 -19.00 -4.22 -5.97
C VAL A 290 -17.63 -4.90 -5.87
N LEU A 291 -17.60 -6.23 -5.97
CA LEU A 291 -16.39 -7.03 -6.15
C LEU A 291 -16.15 -7.24 -7.64
N LEU A 292 -15.00 -6.78 -8.13
CA LEU A 292 -14.47 -7.17 -9.44
C LEU A 292 -13.49 -8.34 -9.26
N HIS A 293 -13.97 -9.54 -9.49
CA HIS A 293 -13.18 -10.75 -9.47
C HIS A 293 -12.59 -11.00 -10.87
N GLY A 294 -11.37 -10.57 -11.08
CA GLY A 294 -10.74 -10.67 -12.41
C GLY A 294 -9.42 -11.45 -12.34
N VAL A 295 -9.25 -12.41 -13.24
CA VAL A 295 -8.00 -13.20 -13.33
C VAL A 295 -6.77 -12.29 -13.46
N THR A 296 -5.60 -12.81 -13.14
CA THR A 296 -4.33 -12.08 -13.31
C THR A 296 -4.16 -11.68 -14.78
N SER A 297 -3.68 -10.44 -15.03
CA SER A 297 -3.51 -9.88 -16.37
C SER A 297 -4.81 -9.73 -17.19
N SER A 298 -5.97 -9.64 -16.54
CA SER A 298 -7.25 -9.33 -17.24
C SER A 298 -7.41 -7.84 -17.56
N GLY A 299 -6.48 -6.99 -17.11
CA GLY A 299 -6.54 -5.56 -17.34
C GLY A 299 -7.49 -4.80 -16.42
N LYS A 300 -7.75 -5.27 -15.20
CA LYS A 300 -8.55 -4.56 -14.18
C LYS A 300 -8.21 -3.08 -14.05
N THR A 301 -6.94 -2.74 -14.15
CA THR A 301 -6.46 -1.36 -14.02
C THR A 301 -7.04 -0.43 -15.09
N GLU A 302 -7.28 -0.89 -16.32
CA GLU A 302 -7.93 -0.06 -17.35
C GLU A 302 -9.36 0.26 -16.96
N ILE A 303 -10.11 -0.71 -16.43
CA ILE A 303 -11.46 -0.47 -15.89
C ILE A 303 -11.42 0.57 -14.77
N TYR A 304 -10.43 0.48 -13.87
CA TYR A 304 -10.26 1.47 -12.80
C TYR A 304 -10.01 2.87 -13.36
N ILE A 305 -9.15 3.01 -14.37
CA ILE A 305 -8.85 4.29 -15.02
C ILE A 305 -10.11 4.93 -15.59
N HIS A 306 -10.96 4.16 -16.27
CA HIS A 306 -12.23 4.66 -16.83
C HIS A 306 -13.21 5.07 -15.72
N LEU A 307 -13.33 4.29 -14.64
CA LEU A 307 -14.18 4.63 -13.49
C LEU A 307 -13.69 5.89 -12.76
N ILE A 308 -12.37 6.04 -12.62
CA ILE A 308 -11.74 7.22 -12.05
C ILE A 308 -12.04 8.45 -12.90
N GLN A 309 -11.87 8.34 -14.23
CA GLN A 309 -12.16 9.42 -15.17
C GLN A 309 -13.62 9.87 -15.03
N GLN A 310 -14.55 8.94 -15.00
CA GLN A 310 -15.97 9.22 -14.82
C GLN A 310 -16.28 9.94 -13.48
N ALA A 311 -15.61 9.54 -12.38
CA ALA A 311 -15.79 10.19 -11.08
C ALA A 311 -15.27 11.64 -11.10
N ILE A 312 -14.10 11.86 -11.72
CA ILE A 312 -13.51 13.20 -11.86
C ILE A 312 -14.39 14.12 -12.70
N GLU A 313 -14.98 13.62 -13.79
CA GLU A 313 -15.90 14.37 -14.63
C GLU A 313 -17.15 14.83 -13.87
N ARG A 314 -17.57 14.09 -12.84
CA ARG A 314 -18.62 14.49 -11.91
C ARG A 314 -18.15 15.45 -10.82
N GLY A 315 -16.88 15.85 -10.82
CA GLY A 315 -16.27 16.71 -9.79
C GLY A 315 -16.03 15.99 -8.46
N GLU A 316 -16.00 14.68 -8.45
CA GLU A 316 -15.79 13.84 -7.28
C GLU A 316 -14.29 13.52 -7.07
N GLN A 317 -13.91 13.26 -5.82
CA GLN A 317 -12.58 12.75 -5.48
C GLN A 317 -12.57 11.23 -5.44
N VAL A 318 -11.41 10.66 -5.71
CA VAL A 318 -11.19 9.21 -5.73
C VAL A 318 -10.09 8.82 -4.73
N LEU A 319 -10.37 7.82 -3.91
CA LEU A 319 -9.37 7.12 -3.11
C LEU A 319 -9.05 5.78 -3.78
N TYR A 320 -7.82 5.62 -4.24
CA TYR A 320 -7.33 4.36 -4.80
C TYR A 320 -6.31 3.74 -3.85
N LEU A 321 -6.71 2.67 -3.16
CA LEU A 321 -5.87 1.94 -2.22
C LEU A 321 -5.17 0.78 -2.90
N LEU A 322 -3.87 0.70 -2.68
CA LEU A 322 -3.00 -0.40 -3.08
C LEU A 322 -2.21 -0.91 -1.88
N PRO A 323 -1.83 -2.20 -1.85
CA PRO A 323 -0.80 -2.68 -0.94
C PRO A 323 0.49 -1.88 -1.13
N GLU A 324 1.22 -1.61 -0.04
CA GLU A 324 2.41 -0.74 -0.07
C GLU A 324 3.48 -1.23 -1.06
N ILE A 325 3.58 -2.55 -1.25
CA ILE A 325 4.51 -3.18 -2.20
C ILE A 325 4.04 -3.00 -3.65
N ALA A 326 2.73 -2.94 -3.90
CA ALA A 326 2.15 -2.77 -5.23
C ALA A 326 2.18 -1.31 -5.72
N LEU A 327 2.54 -0.35 -4.88
CA LEU A 327 2.81 1.06 -5.24
C LEU A 327 4.12 1.17 -6.02
N THR A 328 4.23 0.40 -7.13
CA THR A 328 5.41 0.37 -7.99
C THR A 328 5.53 1.65 -8.80
N VAL A 329 6.75 1.91 -9.27
CA VAL A 329 7.04 3.01 -10.21
C VAL A 329 6.13 2.88 -11.45
N GLN A 330 5.96 1.67 -11.97
CA GLN A 330 5.12 1.38 -13.13
C GLN A 330 3.65 1.81 -12.97
N MET A 331 3.02 1.49 -11.83
CA MET A 331 1.63 1.87 -11.56
C MET A 331 1.50 3.39 -11.43
N ARG A 332 2.43 4.02 -10.72
CA ARG A 332 2.48 5.47 -10.57
C ARG A 332 2.60 6.16 -11.92
N GLU A 333 3.56 5.77 -12.76
CA GLU A 333 3.78 6.34 -14.08
C GLU A 333 2.58 6.14 -15.01
N ARG A 334 1.94 4.97 -14.95
CA ARG A 334 0.74 4.69 -15.73
C ARG A 334 -0.40 5.64 -15.42
N LEU A 335 -0.70 5.84 -14.12
CA LEU A 335 -1.75 6.77 -13.68
C LEU A 335 -1.35 8.23 -13.93
N GLN A 336 -0.07 8.57 -13.76
CA GLN A 336 0.42 9.93 -13.97
C GLN A 336 0.38 10.35 -15.44
N ARG A 337 0.60 9.43 -16.40
CA ARG A 337 0.41 9.70 -17.83
C ARG A 337 -1.02 10.11 -18.19
N VAL A 338 -2.02 9.53 -17.50
CA VAL A 338 -3.43 9.82 -17.77
C VAL A 338 -3.91 11.05 -17.00
N PHE A 339 -3.58 11.14 -15.71
CA PHE A 339 -4.18 12.11 -14.80
C PHE A 339 -3.26 13.28 -14.43
N GLY A 340 -1.97 13.20 -14.73
CA GLY A 340 -1.00 14.29 -14.52
C GLY A 340 -1.00 14.82 -13.09
N SER A 341 -1.10 16.14 -12.94
CA SER A 341 -1.08 16.86 -11.65
C SER A 341 -2.33 16.65 -10.77
N ARG A 342 -3.39 16.01 -11.29
CA ARG A 342 -4.59 15.65 -10.50
C ARG A 342 -4.34 14.50 -9.53
N LEU A 343 -3.24 13.73 -9.73
CA LEU A 343 -2.88 12.56 -8.95
C LEU A 343 -1.99 12.95 -7.77
N GLY A 344 -2.45 12.73 -6.55
CA GLY A 344 -1.66 12.75 -5.33
C GLY A 344 -1.27 11.34 -4.91
N ILE A 345 -0.05 11.15 -4.44
CA ILE A 345 0.46 9.85 -3.96
C ILE A 345 0.72 9.96 -2.46
N TYR A 346 0.24 8.98 -1.67
CA TYR A 346 0.38 8.99 -0.23
C TYR A 346 0.81 7.63 0.33
N HIS A 347 2.02 7.55 0.86
CA HIS A 347 2.56 6.32 1.45
C HIS A 347 3.58 6.59 2.57
N SER A 348 3.91 5.56 3.35
CA SER A 348 4.80 5.63 4.52
C SER A 348 6.25 6.00 4.21
N LYS A 349 6.71 5.82 2.97
CA LYS A 349 8.08 6.14 2.53
C LYS A 349 8.31 7.62 2.23
N TYR A 350 7.25 8.42 2.15
CA TYR A 350 7.38 9.87 2.07
C TYR A 350 7.87 10.44 3.39
N SER A 351 8.67 11.51 3.31
CA SER A 351 9.07 12.26 4.49
C SER A 351 7.83 12.82 5.19
N ASP A 352 7.95 13.09 6.46
CA ASP A 352 6.82 13.62 7.22
C ASP A 352 6.35 14.97 6.68
N ALA A 353 7.30 15.81 6.23
CA ALA A 353 6.98 17.12 5.63
C ALA A 353 6.20 16.98 4.30
N GLU A 354 6.53 16.01 3.43
CA GLU A 354 5.75 15.75 2.22
C GLU A 354 4.33 15.27 2.55
N ARG A 355 4.19 14.43 3.59
CA ARG A 355 2.88 13.95 4.06
C ARG A 355 2.01 15.09 4.60
N VAL A 356 2.61 16.05 5.32
CA VAL A 356 1.92 17.27 5.79
C VAL A 356 1.50 18.13 4.60
N GLU A 357 2.35 18.28 3.60
CA GLU A 357 2.03 19.06 2.40
C GLU A 357 0.82 18.49 1.64
N ILE A 358 0.78 17.14 1.46
CA ILE A 358 -0.39 16.47 0.86
C ILE A 358 -1.65 16.70 1.71
N TRP A 359 -1.52 16.63 3.04
CA TRP A 359 -2.63 16.88 3.96
C TRP A 359 -3.21 18.29 3.77
N HIS A 360 -2.37 19.33 3.78
CA HIS A 360 -2.80 20.70 3.53
C HIS A 360 -3.36 20.90 2.13
N LYS A 361 -2.77 20.26 1.13
CA LYS A 361 -3.29 20.28 -0.25
C LYS A 361 -4.70 19.73 -0.32
N GLN A 362 -4.99 18.64 0.41
CA GLN A 362 -6.34 18.08 0.46
C GLN A 362 -7.37 18.96 1.18
N LEU A 363 -6.94 19.77 2.13
CA LEU A 363 -7.80 20.78 2.78
C LEU A 363 -8.00 22.03 1.93
N SER A 364 -7.14 22.30 0.96
CA SER A 364 -7.17 23.51 0.14
C SER A 364 -8.39 23.56 -0.80
N ALA A 365 -8.65 24.74 -1.38
CA ALA A 365 -9.69 24.91 -2.39
C ALA A 365 -9.46 24.12 -3.69
N LYS A 366 -8.23 23.63 -3.93
CA LYS A 366 -7.86 22.81 -5.10
C LYS A 366 -7.15 21.54 -4.63
N PRO A 367 -7.86 20.58 -4.01
CA PRO A 367 -7.29 19.31 -3.60
C PRO A 367 -6.89 18.46 -4.82
N TYR A 368 -6.15 17.38 -4.58
CA TYR A 368 -6.01 16.34 -5.59
C TYR A 368 -7.36 15.67 -5.88
N ASP A 369 -7.64 15.39 -7.13
CA ASP A 369 -8.84 14.66 -7.54
C ASP A 369 -8.70 13.17 -7.20
N ILE A 370 -7.48 12.63 -7.31
CA ILE A 370 -7.16 11.24 -7.02
C ILE A 370 -6.09 11.18 -5.93
N ILE A 371 -6.31 10.35 -4.95
CA ILE A 371 -5.27 9.89 -4.01
C ILE A 371 -4.99 8.42 -4.25
N LEU A 372 -3.79 8.14 -4.75
CA LEU A 372 -3.21 6.81 -4.79
C LEU A 372 -2.42 6.58 -3.50
N GLY A 373 -2.79 5.58 -2.73
CA GLY A 373 -2.13 5.38 -1.46
C GLY A 373 -2.16 3.97 -0.90
N ALA A 374 -1.32 3.78 0.11
CA ALA A 374 -1.33 2.59 0.94
C ALA A 374 -2.35 2.74 2.10
N ARG A 375 -2.33 1.79 3.01
CA ARG A 375 -3.20 1.71 4.20
C ARG A 375 -3.52 3.05 4.88
N SER A 376 -2.51 3.91 5.08
CA SER A 376 -2.69 5.18 5.81
C SER A 376 -3.43 6.28 5.02
N ALA A 377 -3.64 6.10 3.71
CA ALA A 377 -4.34 7.08 2.89
C ALA A 377 -5.82 7.26 3.26
N VAL A 378 -6.42 6.29 3.96
CA VAL A 378 -7.80 6.36 4.47
C VAL A 378 -8.01 7.50 5.48
N PHE A 379 -6.96 8.03 6.06
CA PHE A 379 -7.02 9.12 7.06
C PHE A 379 -6.99 10.52 6.45
N LEU A 380 -6.72 10.66 5.15
CA LEU A 380 -6.64 11.97 4.51
C LEU A 380 -7.99 12.72 4.52
N PRO A 381 -7.97 14.06 4.58
CA PRO A 381 -9.17 14.88 4.62
C PRO A 381 -9.80 15.04 3.23
N PHE A 382 -10.64 14.08 2.84
CA PHE A 382 -11.44 14.20 1.62
C PHE A 382 -12.59 15.20 1.82
N GLN A 383 -12.94 15.90 0.74
CA GLN A 383 -14.04 16.88 0.74
C GLN A 383 -15.25 16.37 -0.06
N ARG A 384 -15.03 15.70 -1.19
CA ARG A 384 -16.04 15.25 -2.17
C ARG A 384 -15.76 13.83 -2.65
N LEU A 385 -15.48 12.91 -1.73
CA LEU A 385 -15.18 11.51 -2.06
C LEU A 385 -16.40 10.86 -2.73
N GLY A 386 -16.26 10.42 -3.99
CA GLY A 386 -17.31 9.75 -4.77
C GLY A 386 -16.98 8.31 -5.13
N LEU A 387 -15.72 7.96 -5.18
CA LEU A 387 -15.27 6.61 -5.53
C LEU A 387 -14.13 6.14 -4.62
N VAL A 388 -14.24 4.90 -4.16
CA VAL A 388 -13.16 4.20 -3.44
C VAL A 388 -12.83 2.92 -4.19
N ILE A 389 -11.58 2.75 -4.58
CA ILE A 389 -11.05 1.53 -5.18
C ILE A 389 -10.07 0.90 -4.19
N VAL A 390 -10.28 -0.39 -3.89
CA VAL A 390 -9.35 -1.20 -3.10
C VAL A 390 -8.87 -2.33 -3.98
N ASP A 391 -7.69 -2.19 -4.54
CA ASP A 391 -7.10 -3.22 -5.38
C ASP A 391 -6.30 -4.21 -4.54
N GLU A 392 -6.27 -5.47 -4.96
CA GLU A 392 -5.75 -6.60 -4.19
C GLU A 392 -6.37 -6.64 -2.77
N GLU A 393 -7.70 -6.56 -2.68
CA GLU A 393 -8.46 -6.37 -1.43
C GLU A 393 -8.20 -7.43 -0.36
N HIS A 394 -7.78 -8.64 -0.80
CA HIS A 394 -7.43 -9.77 0.04
C HIS A 394 -6.10 -9.60 0.81
N GLU A 395 -5.32 -8.58 0.45
CA GLU A 395 -3.97 -8.43 0.98
C GLU A 395 -3.92 -8.15 2.48
N THR A 396 -3.18 -8.99 3.19
CA THR A 396 -3.02 -8.91 4.65
C THR A 396 -2.31 -7.63 5.11
N SER A 397 -1.56 -6.96 4.22
CA SER A 397 -0.86 -5.70 4.52
C SER A 397 -1.80 -4.51 4.75
N PHE A 398 -3.07 -4.62 4.38
CA PHE A 398 -4.11 -3.65 4.75
C PHE A 398 -4.45 -3.67 6.24
N LYS A 399 -4.12 -4.74 6.97
CA LYS A 399 -4.24 -4.80 8.43
C LYS A 399 -3.02 -4.21 9.10
N GLN A 400 -3.22 -3.26 10.01
CA GLN A 400 -2.16 -2.76 10.89
C GLN A 400 -1.98 -3.72 12.06
N GLN A 401 -0.78 -4.29 12.21
CA GLN A 401 -0.46 -5.19 13.30
C GLN A 401 0.04 -4.42 14.53
N ASP A 402 0.97 -3.50 14.32
CA ASP A 402 1.59 -2.66 15.34
C ASP A 402 2.06 -1.35 14.67
N PRO A 403 1.96 -0.19 15.35
CA PRO A 403 1.29 0.06 16.63
C PRO A 403 -0.25 -0.01 16.54
N ALA A 404 -0.93 0.12 17.69
CA ALA A 404 -2.38 0.34 17.72
C ALA A 404 -2.75 1.70 17.05
N PRO A 405 -3.97 1.84 16.52
CA PRO A 405 -5.06 0.86 16.42
C PRO A 405 -4.76 -0.24 15.39
N ARG A 406 -5.20 -1.46 15.67
CA ARG A 406 -5.04 -2.61 14.75
C ARG A 406 -6.15 -2.65 13.71
N TYR A 407 -6.30 -1.56 12.96
CA TYR A 407 -7.36 -1.42 11.96
C TYR A 407 -7.04 -2.14 10.64
N HIS A 408 -8.08 -2.48 9.90
CA HIS A 408 -7.99 -2.98 8.53
C HIS A 408 -8.42 -1.89 7.55
N ALA A 409 -7.53 -1.44 6.68
CA ALA A 409 -7.80 -0.30 5.80
C ALA A 409 -8.96 -0.53 4.83
N ARG A 410 -9.16 -1.75 4.30
CA ARG A 410 -10.33 -2.10 3.49
C ARG A 410 -11.64 -1.81 4.26
N SER A 411 -11.73 -2.27 5.50
CA SER A 411 -12.94 -2.06 6.32
C SER A 411 -13.14 -0.57 6.66
N VAL A 412 -12.06 0.15 6.96
CA VAL A 412 -12.09 1.60 7.19
C VAL A 412 -12.52 2.34 5.91
N ALA A 413 -12.03 1.93 4.75
CA ALA A 413 -12.38 2.52 3.46
C ALA A 413 -13.88 2.33 3.11
N LEU A 414 -14.46 1.18 3.43
CA LEU A 414 -15.90 0.93 3.29
C LEU A 414 -16.73 1.88 4.17
N VAL A 415 -16.30 2.10 5.41
CA VAL A 415 -16.98 3.04 6.32
C VAL A 415 -16.81 4.48 5.86
N LEU A 416 -15.61 4.86 5.43
CA LEU A 416 -15.33 6.17 4.85
C LEU A 416 -16.21 6.42 3.61
N ALA A 417 -16.28 5.47 2.68
CA ALA A 417 -17.14 5.55 1.51
C ALA A 417 -18.62 5.76 1.91
N ARG A 418 -19.10 5.01 2.89
CA ARG A 418 -20.46 5.15 3.41
C ARG A 418 -20.74 6.55 3.97
N GLN A 419 -19.79 7.17 4.68
CA GLN A 419 -19.95 8.53 5.23
C GLN A 419 -20.11 9.60 4.13
N PHE A 420 -19.56 9.34 2.93
CA PHE A 420 -19.68 10.23 1.78
C PHE A 420 -20.79 9.82 0.79
N GLY A 421 -21.42 8.66 0.96
CA GLY A 421 -22.30 8.09 -0.06
C GLY A 421 -21.54 7.62 -1.32
N ALA A 422 -20.21 7.45 -1.22
CA ALA A 422 -19.35 7.07 -2.32
C ALA A 422 -19.54 5.59 -2.71
N LYS A 423 -19.30 5.29 -3.99
CA LYS A 423 -19.26 3.93 -4.51
C LYS A 423 -17.92 3.26 -4.17
N THR A 424 -17.97 1.95 -3.97
CA THR A 424 -16.74 1.19 -3.68
C THR A 424 -16.56 0.04 -4.66
N LEU A 425 -15.35 -0.10 -5.17
CA LEU A 425 -14.91 -1.24 -5.98
C LEU A 425 -13.80 -1.99 -5.22
N LEU A 426 -14.04 -3.26 -4.96
CA LEU A 426 -13.05 -4.18 -4.42
C LEU A 426 -12.51 -5.01 -5.59
N GLY A 427 -11.23 -4.89 -5.92
CA GLY A 427 -10.62 -5.57 -7.05
C GLY A 427 -9.61 -6.62 -6.61
N THR A 428 -9.65 -7.80 -7.23
CA THR A 428 -8.70 -8.86 -6.94
C THR A 428 -8.81 -10.01 -7.94
N ALA A 429 -7.76 -10.84 -8.03
CA ALA A 429 -7.82 -12.13 -8.73
C ALA A 429 -8.18 -13.30 -7.78
N THR A 430 -8.02 -13.10 -6.50
CA THR A 430 -8.22 -14.11 -5.45
C THR A 430 -8.91 -13.44 -4.27
N PRO A 431 -10.24 -13.31 -4.29
CA PRO A 431 -10.99 -12.63 -3.24
C PRO A 431 -10.73 -13.22 -1.84
N SER A 432 -10.76 -12.37 -0.81
CA SER A 432 -10.80 -12.89 0.56
C SER A 432 -12.10 -13.65 0.79
N ALA A 433 -12.05 -14.69 1.65
CA ALA A 433 -13.20 -15.51 1.97
C ALA A 433 -14.43 -14.67 2.39
N GLU A 434 -14.20 -13.64 3.21
CA GLU A 434 -15.25 -12.73 3.69
C GLU A 434 -15.84 -11.87 2.57
N THR A 435 -15.01 -11.39 1.63
CA THR A 435 -15.49 -10.59 0.50
C THR A 435 -16.24 -11.46 -0.50
N TYR A 436 -15.70 -12.65 -0.81
CA TYR A 436 -16.35 -13.60 -1.71
C TYR A 436 -17.72 -14.04 -1.17
N TYR A 437 -17.80 -14.41 0.11
CA TYR A 437 -19.08 -14.75 0.77
C TYR A 437 -20.10 -13.63 0.67
N ASN A 438 -19.70 -12.36 0.87
CA ASN A 438 -20.64 -11.24 0.79
C ASN A 438 -21.03 -10.85 -0.65
N ALA A 439 -20.28 -11.26 -1.66
CA ALA A 439 -20.48 -10.84 -3.05
C ALA A 439 -21.05 -11.95 -3.94
N SER A 440 -20.65 -13.21 -3.72
CA SER A 440 -20.96 -14.31 -4.64
C SER A 440 -22.42 -14.71 -4.66
N PRO A 441 -23.09 -14.66 -5.83
CA PRO A 441 -24.44 -15.18 -5.98
C PRO A 441 -24.50 -16.70 -5.78
N HIS A 442 -23.41 -17.41 -6.06
CA HIS A 442 -23.30 -18.86 -5.92
C HIS A 442 -23.52 -19.31 -4.47
N LEU A 443 -22.97 -18.58 -3.50
CA LEU A 443 -23.13 -18.88 -2.06
C LEU A 443 -24.47 -18.36 -1.48
N HIS A 444 -25.22 -17.58 -2.25
CA HIS A 444 -26.51 -17.01 -1.88
C HIS A 444 -27.53 -17.18 -3.03
N PRO A 445 -27.91 -18.42 -3.40
CA PRO A 445 -28.86 -18.63 -4.48
C PRO A 445 -30.18 -17.91 -4.14
N VAL A 446 -30.69 -17.14 -5.10
CA VAL A 446 -32.00 -16.52 -4.98
C VAL A 446 -33.02 -17.67 -5.11
N LEU A 447 -33.74 -17.94 -4.03
CA LEU A 447 -34.84 -18.89 -4.08
C LEU A 447 -35.94 -18.36 -5.01
N THR A 448 -36.23 -19.05 -6.08
CA THR A 448 -37.43 -18.78 -6.88
C THR A 448 -38.67 -19.09 -6.05
N PRO A 449 -39.74 -18.27 -6.16
CA PRO A 449 -40.97 -18.53 -5.42
C PRO A 449 -41.50 -19.94 -5.77
N GLY A 450 -41.41 -20.89 -4.85
CA GLY A 450 -41.85 -22.27 -5.02
C GLY A 450 -40.83 -23.36 -4.73
N GLU A 451 -39.53 -23.04 -4.60
CA GLU A 451 -38.52 -24.03 -4.22
C GLU A 451 -38.29 -24.00 -2.70
N SER A 452 -38.68 -25.07 -2.03
CA SER A 452 -38.32 -25.32 -0.64
C SER A 452 -36.86 -25.80 -0.59
N SER A 453 -35.94 -24.98 -0.12
CA SER A 453 -34.57 -25.41 0.10
C SER A 453 -34.51 -26.42 1.24
N SER A 454 -33.91 -27.57 0.98
CA SER A 454 -33.48 -28.54 1.99
C SER A 454 -32.27 -28.09 2.80
N THR A 455 -31.76 -26.89 2.57
CA THR A 455 -30.65 -26.24 3.30
C THR A 455 -31.20 -25.41 4.44
N PRO A 456 -30.69 -25.56 5.69
CA PRO A 456 -31.15 -24.75 6.80
C PRO A 456 -30.87 -23.26 6.52
N PRO A 457 -31.80 -22.36 6.93
CA PRO A 457 -31.66 -20.94 6.67
C PRO A 457 -30.32 -20.44 7.25
N SER A 458 -29.48 -19.90 6.36
CA SER A 458 -28.22 -19.24 6.77
C SER A 458 -28.55 -18.18 7.80
N LEU A 459 -27.84 -18.18 8.91
CA LEU A 459 -27.95 -17.23 10.03
C LEU A 459 -27.51 -15.79 9.63
N GLY A 460 -28.17 -15.24 8.65
CA GLY A 460 -28.03 -13.84 8.22
C GLY A 460 -29.39 -13.33 7.85
N GLY A 461 -29.91 -12.40 8.63
CA GLY A 461 -31.22 -11.80 8.69
C GLY A 461 -32.13 -11.89 7.44
N ALA A 462 -33.40 -12.02 7.68
CA ALA A 462 -34.49 -12.16 6.72
C ALA A 462 -34.30 -11.30 5.45
N GLY A 463 -34.24 -11.95 4.26
CA GLY A 463 -34.22 -11.29 2.95
C GLY A 463 -32.90 -11.37 2.21
N GLY A 464 -32.24 -12.54 2.15
CA GLY A 464 -30.85 -12.59 2.03
C GLY A 464 -30.22 -12.91 0.68
N GLY A 465 -30.21 -12.00 -0.25
CA GLY A 465 -29.24 -12.02 -1.37
C GLY A 465 -27.86 -11.47 -0.96
N PRO A 466 -26.82 -11.58 -1.82
CA PRO A 466 -25.47 -11.09 -1.53
C PRO A 466 -25.46 -9.59 -1.23
N LYS A 467 -24.69 -9.19 -0.20
CA LYS A 467 -24.61 -7.78 0.26
C LYS A 467 -23.87 -6.90 -0.73
N TYR A 468 -22.92 -7.46 -1.49
CA TYR A 468 -22.11 -6.77 -2.49
C TYR A 468 -22.55 -7.17 -3.88
N GLY A 469 -22.24 -6.34 -4.87
CA GLY A 469 -22.31 -6.73 -6.26
C GLY A 469 -21.13 -7.64 -6.61
N TYR A 470 -21.31 -8.47 -7.63
CA TYR A 470 -20.27 -9.38 -8.13
C TYR A 470 -20.12 -9.24 -9.63
N VAL A 471 -18.93 -8.97 -10.10
CA VAL A 471 -18.58 -8.92 -11.52
C VAL A 471 -17.35 -9.79 -11.74
N ALA A 472 -17.46 -10.78 -12.63
CA ALA A 472 -16.36 -11.65 -13.01
C ALA A 472 -15.70 -11.16 -14.29
N LEU A 473 -14.37 -11.17 -14.33
CA LEU A 473 -13.56 -10.90 -15.53
C LEU A 473 -12.62 -12.10 -15.72
N THR A 474 -13.10 -13.11 -16.41
CA THR A 474 -12.48 -14.44 -16.50
C THR A 474 -11.45 -14.57 -17.61
N GLN A 475 -11.43 -13.62 -18.55
CA GLN A 475 -10.52 -13.62 -19.68
C GLN A 475 -9.28 -12.76 -19.38
N ARG A 476 -8.11 -13.26 -19.79
CA ARG A 476 -6.89 -12.42 -19.84
C ARG A 476 -6.93 -11.45 -20.99
N TYR A 477 -6.25 -10.33 -20.84
CA TYR A 477 -6.09 -9.37 -21.95
C TYR A 477 -5.41 -10.05 -23.15
N GLN A 478 -5.92 -9.82 -24.38
CA GLN A 478 -5.49 -10.45 -25.63
C GLN A 478 -5.68 -11.97 -25.67
N ASP A 479 -6.64 -12.53 -24.96
CA ASP A 479 -7.02 -13.94 -24.95
C ASP A 479 -5.86 -14.93 -24.68
N ILE A 480 -4.87 -14.46 -23.93
CA ILE A 480 -3.74 -15.30 -23.51
C ILE A 480 -4.23 -16.40 -22.58
N GLU A 481 -3.94 -17.66 -22.89
CA GLU A 481 -4.31 -18.79 -22.06
C GLU A 481 -3.72 -18.73 -20.64
N LEU A 482 -4.44 -19.31 -19.68
CA LEU A 482 -3.92 -19.50 -18.34
C LEU A 482 -2.69 -20.42 -18.39
N PRO A 483 -1.71 -20.24 -17.49
CA PRO A 483 -0.52 -21.09 -17.47
C PRO A 483 -0.88 -22.53 -17.20
N GLU A 484 -0.10 -23.44 -17.73
CA GLU A 484 -0.18 -24.86 -17.42
C GLU A 484 0.44 -25.11 -16.04
N ILE A 485 -0.30 -25.74 -15.14
CA ILE A 485 0.21 -26.10 -13.81
C ILE A 485 0.46 -27.60 -13.78
N GLN A 486 1.73 -28.00 -13.63
CA GLN A 486 2.15 -29.39 -13.50
C GLN A 486 2.54 -29.67 -12.04
N ILE A 487 1.92 -30.71 -11.47
CA ILE A 487 2.23 -31.17 -10.13
C ILE A 487 3.47 -32.06 -10.17
N VAL A 488 4.42 -31.83 -9.28
CA VAL A 488 5.62 -32.65 -9.13
C VAL A 488 5.62 -33.29 -7.74
N ASP A 489 5.45 -34.61 -7.70
CA ASP A 489 5.53 -35.40 -6.46
C ASP A 489 6.99 -35.52 -5.98
N ILE A 490 7.37 -34.61 -5.06
CA ILE A 490 8.71 -34.64 -4.47
C ILE A 490 8.91 -35.72 -3.41
N LYS A 491 7.87 -36.42 -2.96
CA LYS A 491 7.96 -37.53 -2.02
C LYS A 491 8.59 -38.75 -2.71
N ASP A 492 8.06 -39.09 -3.91
CA ASP A 492 8.61 -40.18 -4.70
C ASP A 492 10.04 -39.88 -5.19
N LEU A 493 10.27 -38.67 -5.70
CA LEU A 493 11.59 -38.22 -6.16
C LEU A 493 12.63 -38.25 -5.04
N LYS A 494 12.28 -37.88 -3.81
CA LYS A 494 13.18 -37.99 -2.65
C LYS A 494 13.48 -39.46 -2.28
N ARG A 495 12.48 -40.30 -2.32
CA ARG A 495 12.66 -41.72 -2.07
C ARG A 495 13.64 -42.34 -3.08
N ARG A 496 13.55 -41.95 -4.34
CA ARG A 496 14.45 -42.38 -5.43
C ARG A 496 15.80 -41.65 -5.47
N LYS A 497 16.04 -40.69 -4.56
CA LYS A 497 17.26 -39.86 -4.50
C LYS A 497 17.50 -39.04 -5.80
N MET A 498 16.44 -38.66 -6.50
CA MET A 498 16.50 -37.90 -7.77
C MET A 498 16.50 -36.39 -7.58
N MET A 499 16.27 -35.91 -6.38
CA MET A 499 16.26 -34.48 -6.10
C MET A 499 17.66 -33.89 -6.03
N SER A 500 17.90 -32.75 -6.68
CA SER A 500 19.12 -31.95 -6.52
C SER A 500 18.84 -30.81 -5.54
N GLY A 501 19.12 -31.06 -4.26
CA GLY A 501 18.75 -30.12 -3.20
C GLY A 501 17.24 -29.96 -3.06
N VAL A 502 16.74 -28.75 -3.37
CA VAL A 502 15.30 -28.44 -3.36
C VAL A 502 14.65 -28.57 -4.75
N PHE A 503 15.42 -28.85 -5.78
CA PHE A 503 14.95 -28.85 -7.16
C PHE A 503 14.64 -30.28 -7.66
N SER A 504 13.49 -30.45 -8.28
CA SER A 504 13.16 -31.67 -9.01
C SER A 504 13.85 -31.70 -10.37
N PRO A 505 14.12 -32.91 -10.94
CA PRO A 505 14.65 -33.01 -12.30
C PRO A 505 13.79 -32.28 -13.34
N THR A 506 12.47 -32.40 -13.22
CA THR A 506 11.51 -31.72 -14.11
C THR A 506 11.69 -30.21 -14.09
N LEU A 507 11.86 -29.62 -12.90
CA LEU A 507 12.08 -28.17 -12.77
C LEU A 507 13.42 -27.76 -13.38
N LEU A 508 14.49 -28.51 -13.13
CA LEU A 508 15.82 -28.22 -13.70
C LEU A 508 15.83 -28.29 -15.23
N VAL A 509 15.11 -29.28 -15.82
CA VAL A 509 14.96 -29.38 -17.29
C VAL A 509 14.20 -28.18 -17.84
N ALA A 510 13.07 -27.81 -17.22
CA ALA A 510 12.29 -26.66 -17.67
C ALA A 510 13.07 -25.33 -17.56
N MET A 511 13.85 -25.16 -16.49
CA MET A 511 14.73 -24.00 -16.32
C MET A 511 15.80 -23.95 -17.43
N ARG A 512 16.47 -25.06 -17.72
CA ARG A 512 17.49 -25.13 -18.78
C ARG A 512 16.91 -24.75 -20.14
N GLN A 513 15.73 -25.29 -20.47
CA GLN A 513 15.04 -24.96 -21.70
C GLN A 513 14.63 -23.49 -21.78
N ALA A 514 14.26 -22.87 -20.64
CA ALA A 514 13.95 -21.44 -20.59
C ALA A 514 15.23 -20.60 -20.85
N PHE A 515 16.35 -20.95 -20.23
CA PHE A 515 17.64 -20.25 -20.44
C PHE A 515 18.16 -20.37 -21.88
N GLU A 516 18.02 -21.55 -22.51
CA GLU A 516 18.36 -21.76 -23.93
C GLU A 516 17.55 -20.85 -24.87
N ARG A 517 16.33 -20.45 -24.45
CA ARG A 517 15.46 -19.54 -25.19
C ARG A 517 15.59 -18.08 -24.74
N HIS A 518 16.53 -17.76 -23.86
CA HIS A 518 16.67 -16.45 -23.23
C HIS A 518 15.41 -15.95 -22.50
N GLU A 519 14.62 -16.89 -21.97
CA GLU A 519 13.46 -16.62 -21.15
C GLU A 519 13.83 -16.60 -19.67
N GLN A 520 12.99 -15.95 -18.86
CA GLN A 520 13.24 -15.77 -17.44
C GLN A 520 12.44 -16.76 -16.60
N VAL A 521 12.95 -17.02 -15.38
CA VAL A 521 12.37 -17.95 -14.43
C VAL A 521 12.08 -17.26 -13.10
N ILE A 522 10.94 -17.53 -12.49
CA ILE A 522 10.63 -17.15 -11.11
C ILE A 522 10.59 -18.39 -10.23
N LEU A 523 11.32 -18.36 -9.12
CA LEU A 523 11.27 -19.39 -8.10
C LEU A 523 10.65 -18.84 -6.83
N PHE A 524 9.54 -19.44 -6.45
CA PHE A 524 8.78 -19.03 -5.28
C PHE A 524 9.03 -19.96 -4.09
N GLN A 525 9.46 -19.36 -2.98
CA GLN A 525 9.63 -20.04 -1.70
C GLN A 525 8.97 -19.24 -0.58
N ASN A 526 7.91 -19.74 0.02
CA ASN A 526 7.29 -19.08 1.16
C ASN A 526 8.14 -19.27 2.42
N ARG A 527 8.72 -18.17 2.94
CA ARG A 527 9.55 -18.15 4.17
C ARG A 527 8.83 -17.53 5.37
N ARG A 528 7.71 -16.82 5.19
CA ARG A 528 7.09 -16.07 6.28
C ARG A 528 6.27 -16.96 7.21
N GLY A 529 6.49 -16.79 8.52
CA GLY A 529 5.64 -17.33 9.57
C GLY A 529 5.91 -18.79 9.94
N PHE A 530 7.16 -19.22 9.90
CA PHE A 530 7.52 -20.54 10.38
C PHE A 530 7.32 -20.62 11.91
N ALA A 531 6.09 -20.90 12.33
CA ALA A 531 5.89 -21.57 13.61
C ALA A 531 6.55 -22.95 13.46
N PRO A 532 7.47 -23.36 14.33
CA PRO A 532 8.10 -24.66 14.23
C PRO A 532 7.00 -25.72 14.29
N MET A 533 6.84 -26.47 13.22
CA MET A 533 5.93 -27.60 13.15
C MET A 533 6.70 -28.89 12.89
N ILE A 534 6.13 -30.00 13.30
CA ILE A 534 6.68 -31.34 13.00
C ILE A 534 6.07 -31.81 11.69
N GLU A 535 6.90 -32.34 10.85
CA GLU A 535 6.52 -33.00 9.61
C GLU A 535 7.22 -34.33 9.49
N CYS A 536 6.50 -35.37 9.07
CA CYS A 536 7.13 -36.63 8.70
C CYS A 536 7.82 -36.49 7.33
N PRO A 537 9.15 -36.65 7.25
CA PRO A 537 9.88 -36.50 5.98
C PRO A 537 9.54 -37.63 5.00
N THR A 538 9.02 -38.77 5.48
CA THR A 538 8.68 -39.96 4.66
C THR A 538 7.34 -39.78 3.96
N CYS A 539 6.27 -39.39 4.67
CA CYS A 539 4.92 -39.34 4.11
C CYS A 539 4.31 -37.95 4.01
N GLY A 540 4.96 -36.91 4.58
CA GLY A 540 4.44 -35.57 4.59
C GLY A 540 3.38 -35.30 5.66
N TRP A 541 3.12 -36.24 6.56
CA TRP A 541 2.13 -36.08 7.63
C TRP A 541 2.51 -34.93 8.55
N VAL A 542 1.53 -34.06 8.87
CA VAL A 542 1.63 -32.95 9.83
C VAL A 542 0.52 -33.10 10.87
N PRO A 543 0.80 -32.92 12.17
CA PRO A 543 -0.22 -33.05 13.21
C PRO A 543 -1.19 -31.88 13.17
N HIS A 544 -2.51 -32.16 13.18
CA HIS A 544 -3.59 -31.20 13.24
C HIS A 544 -4.32 -31.23 14.59
N CYS A 545 -4.92 -30.11 14.95
CA CYS A 545 -5.76 -30.01 16.15
C CYS A 545 -7.15 -30.58 15.87
N THR A 546 -7.61 -31.55 16.67
CA THR A 546 -8.94 -32.17 16.52
C THR A 546 -10.10 -31.21 16.77
N ASN A 547 -9.86 -30.09 17.51
CA ASN A 547 -10.90 -29.12 17.85
C ASN A 547 -10.97 -27.92 16.91
N CYS A 548 -9.92 -27.66 16.13
CA CYS A 548 -9.79 -26.42 15.32
C CYS A 548 -9.38 -26.68 13.88
N ASP A 549 -9.03 -27.89 13.53
CA ASP A 549 -8.53 -28.30 12.21
C ASP A 549 -7.38 -27.44 11.66
N VAL A 550 -6.52 -26.95 12.54
CA VAL A 550 -5.30 -26.23 12.19
C VAL A 550 -4.07 -27.05 12.57
N SER A 551 -2.99 -26.90 11.80
CA SER A 551 -1.72 -27.55 12.13
C SER A 551 -1.21 -27.11 13.50
N LEU A 552 -0.62 -28.06 14.23
CA LEU A 552 -0.11 -27.80 15.58
C LEU A 552 1.29 -27.20 15.55
N THR A 553 1.55 -26.24 16.43
CA THR A 553 2.87 -25.66 16.61
C THR A 553 3.71 -26.50 17.56
N TYR A 554 4.94 -26.84 17.16
CA TYR A 554 5.88 -27.56 17.98
C TYR A 554 6.70 -26.66 18.90
N HIS A 555 6.63 -26.90 20.19
CA HIS A 555 7.43 -26.21 21.20
C HIS A 555 8.63 -27.07 21.61
N LYS A 556 9.78 -26.86 20.98
CA LYS A 556 10.99 -27.64 21.18
C LYS A 556 11.44 -27.74 22.64
N ALA A 557 11.33 -26.64 23.41
CA ALA A 557 11.74 -26.62 24.82
C ALA A 557 10.86 -27.50 25.72
N LEU A 558 9.60 -27.75 25.33
CA LEU A 558 8.65 -28.55 26.09
C LEU A 558 8.41 -29.93 25.46
N ASN A 559 8.96 -30.16 24.27
CA ASN A 559 8.69 -31.34 23.41
C ASN A 559 7.17 -31.62 23.27
N MET A 560 6.39 -30.58 23.02
CA MET A 560 4.93 -30.65 22.92
C MET A 560 4.41 -29.93 21.70
N LEU A 561 3.25 -30.39 21.22
CA LEU A 561 2.48 -29.76 20.13
C LEU A 561 1.32 -28.96 20.72
N THR A 562 1.15 -27.70 20.34
CA THR A 562 0.09 -26.85 20.90
C THR A 562 -0.74 -26.21 19.80
N CYS A 563 -2.05 -26.22 19.97
CA CYS A 563 -2.97 -25.43 19.15
C CYS A 563 -3.07 -24.01 19.72
N HIS A 564 -2.63 -23.00 18.96
CA HIS A 564 -2.70 -21.60 19.38
C HIS A 564 -4.09 -20.95 19.25
N TYR A 565 -5.12 -21.73 18.88
CA TYR A 565 -6.52 -21.27 18.84
C TYR A 565 -7.30 -21.71 20.06
N CYS A 566 -7.21 -22.99 20.47
CA CYS A 566 -7.94 -23.49 21.61
C CYS A 566 -7.06 -23.75 22.85
N GLY A 567 -5.74 -23.67 22.74
CA GLY A 567 -4.79 -23.94 23.82
C GLY A 567 -4.56 -25.44 24.07
N PHE A 568 -5.21 -26.33 23.31
CA PHE A 568 -5.07 -27.76 23.54
C PHE A 568 -3.65 -28.21 23.20
N THR A 569 -3.06 -29.03 24.07
CA THR A 569 -1.68 -29.48 23.96
C THR A 569 -1.63 -30.98 23.75
N TYR A 570 -0.84 -31.41 22.78
CA TYR A 570 -0.66 -32.81 22.41
C TYR A 570 0.79 -33.24 22.66
N ARG A 571 0.97 -34.51 23.03
CA ARG A 571 2.31 -35.11 23.10
C ARG A 571 2.81 -35.35 21.66
N VAL A 572 4.10 -35.10 21.43
CA VAL A 572 4.73 -35.50 20.15
C VAL A 572 4.68 -37.02 20.06
N PRO A 573 4.12 -37.61 18.99
CA PRO A 573 4.13 -39.03 18.81
C PRO A 573 5.55 -39.53 18.55
N ASP A 574 5.87 -40.71 19.07
CA ASP A 574 7.19 -41.34 18.90
C ASP A 574 7.39 -41.84 17.47
N ARG A 575 6.28 -42.17 16.79
CA ARG A 575 6.23 -42.63 15.39
C ARG A 575 5.15 -41.85 14.62
N CYS A 576 5.36 -41.70 13.33
CA CYS A 576 4.35 -41.11 12.45
C CYS A 576 3.08 -41.96 12.42
N PRO A 577 1.90 -41.43 12.76
CA PRO A 577 0.65 -42.20 12.75
C PRO A 577 0.24 -42.69 11.35
N ASN A 578 0.77 -42.09 10.28
CA ASN A 578 0.42 -42.40 8.90
C ASN A 578 1.33 -43.45 8.23
N CYS A 579 2.63 -43.52 8.60
CA CYS A 579 3.59 -44.39 7.94
C CYS A 579 4.58 -45.06 8.89
N GLU A 580 4.38 -44.95 10.20
CA GLU A 580 5.17 -45.57 11.27
C GLU A 580 6.65 -45.14 11.32
N SER A 581 7.07 -44.17 10.51
CA SER A 581 8.43 -43.65 10.53
C SER A 581 8.76 -43.01 11.88
N GLU A 582 9.95 -43.28 12.42
CA GLU A 582 10.47 -42.69 13.66
C GLU A 582 11.09 -41.31 13.43
N ASP A 583 11.31 -40.91 12.16
CA ASP A 583 11.93 -39.61 11.81
C ASP A 583 10.88 -38.50 11.69
N LEU A 584 10.64 -37.80 12.80
CA LEU A 584 9.77 -36.62 12.83
C LEU A 584 10.64 -35.37 13.05
N ARG A 585 10.82 -34.54 12.02
CA ARG A 585 11.73 -33.37 12.08
C ARG A 585 11.08 -32.08 11.70
N GLY A 586 11.55 -30.97 12.31
CA GLY A 586 11.25 -29.61 11.87
C GLY A 586 12.25 -29.15 10.80
N ARG A 587 11.78 -28.56 9.68
CA ARG A 587 12.67 -28.07 8.60
C ARG A 587 12.24 -26.73 8.04
N GLY A 588 13.23 -25.90 7.65
CA GLY A 588 13.07 -24.70 6.84
C GLY A 588 14.32 -24.39 6.02
N PHE A 589 14.14 -23.98 4.75
CA PHE A 589 15.23 -23.51 3.89
C PHE A 589 15.03 -22.02 3.58
N GLY A 590 16.12 -21.22 3.63
CA GLY A 590 16.10 -19.80 3.25
C GLY A 590 16.32 -19.58 1.75
N THR A 591 15.92 -18.42 1.23
CA THR A 591 16.16 -17.99 -0.16
C THR A 591 17.64 -17.92 -0.53
N GLU A 592 18.51 -17.62 0.42
CA GLU A 592 19.95 -17.60 0.28
C GLU A 592 20.51 -18.97 -0.14
N LYS A 593 20.11 -20.03 0.57
CA LYS A 593 20.51 -21.38 0.22
C LYS A 593 19.99 -21.85 -1.14
N ILE A 594 18.87 -21.32 -1.61
CA ILE A 594 18.33 -21.61 -2.94
C ILE A 594 19.20 -20.97 -4.01
N GLU A 595 19.64 -19.72 -3.80
CA GLU A 595 20.56 -19.01 -4.68
C GLU A 595 21.90 -19.77 -4.79
N ASP A 596 22.50 -20.16 -3.65
CA ASP A 596 23.76 -20.92 -3.62
C ASP A 596 23.65 -22.22 -4.43
N GLN A 597 22.60 -23.01 -4.19
CA GLN A 597 22.37 -24.26 -4.92
C GLN A 597 22.12 -24.06 -6.43
N LEU A 598 21.49 -22.94 -6.82
CA LEU A 598 21.30 -22.63 -8.24
C LEU A 598 22.63 -22.33 -8.94
N LEU A 599 23.50 -21.56 -8.30
CA LEU A 599 24.82 -21.19 -8.84
C LEU A 599 25.77 -22.39 -8.90
N GLU A 600 25.57 -23.41 -8.03
CA GLU A 600 26.29 -24.70 -8.12
C GLU A 600 25.83 -25.54 -9.32
N ILE A 601 24.52 -25.45 -9.70
CA ILE A 601 23.95 -26.27 -10.79
C ILE A 601 24.12 -25.60 -12.16
N PHE A 602 24.01 -24.27 -12.21
CA PHE A 602 24.08 -23.46 -13.41
C PHE A 602 25.15 -22.37 -13.24
N THR A 603 26.24 -22.46 -13.96
CA THR A 603 27.40 -21.55 -13.81
C THR A 603 27.21 -20.19 -14.50
N ASP A 604 26.37 -20.13 -15.55
CA ASP A 604 26.28 -18.95 -16.44
C ASP A 604 24.96 -18.17 -16.28
N ILE A 605 24.26 -18.31 -15.13
CA ILE A 605 22.99 -17.59 -14.86
C ILE A 605 23.19 -16.44 -13.90
N ARG A 606 22.36 -15.43 -14.06
CA ARG A 606 22.27 -14.27 -13.16
C ARG A 606 21.07 -14.45 -12.27
N VAL A 607 21.30 -14.62 -10.97
CA VAL A 607 20.25 -14.81 -9.97
C VAL A 607 20.05 -13.51 -9.17
N ALA A 608 18.81 -13.12 -8.91
CA ALA A 608 18.46 -12.06 -7.95
C ALA A 608 17.52 -12.59 -6.89
N ARG A 609 17.71 -12.13 -5.65
CA ARG A 609 16.79 -12.41 -4.54
C ARG A 609 15.84 -11.25 -4.31
N MET A 610 14.57 -11.57 -4.06
CA MET A 610 13.54 -10.63 -3.65
C MET A 610 12.89 -11.11 -2.34
N ASP A 611 13.55 -10.82 -1.24
CA ASP A 611 13.09 -11.09 0.12
C ASP A 611 13.20 -9.84 1.00
N LEU A 612 12.79 -9.94 2.27
CA LEU A 612 12.81 -8.79 3.18
C LEU A 612 14.21 -8.24 3.43
N ASP A 613 15.24 -9.11 3.38
CA ASP A 613 16.62 -8.73 3.66
C ASP A 613 17.25 -8.01 2.46
N SER A 614 17.01 -8.50 1.25
CA SER A 614 17.51 -7.92 0.00
C SER A 614 16.79 -6.62 -0.40
N THR A 615 15.58 -6.37 0.13
CA THR A 615 14.71 -5.25 -0.26
C THR A 615 14.47 -4.22 0.85
N ARG A 616 15.40 -4.11 1.82
CA ARG A 616 15.27 -3.17 2.96
C ARG A 616 15.18 -1.71 2.52
N SER A 617 15.87 -1.31 1.45
CA SER A 617 15.79 0.03 0.89
C SER A 617 14.89 0.06 -0.35
N ARG A 618 14.22 1.20 -0.58
CA ARG A 618 13.44 1.44 -1.79
C ARG A 618 14.28 1.28 -3.05
N GLN A 619 15.49 1.84 -3.06
CA GLN A 619 16.39 1.78 -4.22
C GLN A 619 16.80 0.35 -4.55
N ALA A 620 17.06 -0.50 -3.54
CA ALA A 620 17.39 -1.91 -3.75
C ALA A 620 16.20 -2.66 -4.38
N TYR A 621 14.98 -2.43 -3.88
CA TYR A 621 13.77 -3.04 -4.43
C TYR A 621 13.54 -2.61 -5.89
N GLU A 622 13.59 -1.30 -6.18
CA GLU A 622 13.39 -0.76 -7.53
C GLU A 622 14.48 -1.24 -8.50
N ARG A 623 15.73 -1.37 -8.04
CA ARG A 623 16.83 -1.91 -8.84
C ARG A 623 16.58 -3.37 -9.23
N ILE A 624 16.22 -4.25 -8.29
CA ILE A 624 15.95 -5.66 -8.57
C ILE A 624 14.85 -5.80 -9.62
N ILE A 625 13.76 -5.01 -9.51
CA ILE A 625 12.66 -5.03 -10.48
C ILE A 625 13.16 -4.55 -11.84
N ASN A 626 13.87 -3.43 -11.89
CA ASN A 626 14.36 -2.87 -13.15
C ASN A 626 15.37 -3.80 -13.83
N ASP A 627 16.26 -4.44 -13.06
CA ASP A 627 17.24 -5.38 -13.63
C ASP A 627 16.55 -6.63 -14.17
N PHE A 628 15.53 -7.14 -13.50
CA PHE A 628 14.75 -8.27 -13.99
C PHE A 628 13.89 -7.87 -15.22
N SER A 629 13.21 -6.74 -15.20
CA SER A 629 12.42 -6.24 -16.33
C SER A 629 13.25 -5.95 -17.59
N ASN A 630 14.52 -5.56 -17.41
CA ASN A 630 15.46 -5.27 -18.51
C ASN A 630 16.33 -6.48 -18.88
N HIS A 631 15.95 -7.69 -18.53
CA HIS A 631 16.66 -8.95 -18.83
C HIS A 631 18.12 -8.99 -18.36
N ARG A 632 18.46 -8.24 -17.30
CA ARG A 632 19.78 -8.28 -16.66
C ARG A 632 19.89 -9.40 -15.61
N THR A 633 18.79 -10.07 -15.34
CA THR A 633 18.67 -11.18 -14.36
C THR A 633 17.85 -12.28 -15.02
N ASP A 634 18.31 -13.53 -14.92
CA ASP A 634 17.68 -14.69 -15.55
C ASP A 634 16.72 -15.41 -14.59
N VAL A 635 17.06 -15.43 -13.30
CA VAL A 635 16.24 -16.08 -12.26
C VAL A 635 15.94 -15.10 -11.12
N LEU A 636 14.66 -14.98 -10.79
CA LEU A 636 14.20 -14.24 -9.61
C LEU A 636 13.75 -15.23 -8.52
N VAL A 637 14.53 -15.34 -7.44
CA VAL A 637 14.15 -16.14 -6.27
C VAL A 637 13.47 -15.25 -5.26
N GLY A 638 12.22 -15.56 -4.90
CA GLY A 638 11.52 -14.67 -3.99
C GLY A 638 10.48 -15.32 -3.09
N THR A 639 10.05 -14.52 -2.11
CA THR A 639 8.97 -14.84 -1.18
C THR A 639 7.67 -14.18 -1.66
N GLN A 640 6.72 -13.91 -0.77
CA GLN A 640 5.48 -13.20 -1.09
C GLN A 640 5.65 -11.87 -1.87
N MET A 641 6.86 -11.32 -1.93
CA MET A 641 7.12 -10.08 -2.65
C MET A 641 7.04 -10.25 -4.17
N VAL A 642 7.33 -11.46 -4.69
CA VAL A 642 7.25 -11.78 -6.14
C VAL A 642 5.82 -11.98 -6.61
N THR A 643 4.87 -12.22 -5.68
CA THR A 643 3.46 -12.44 -6.03
C THR A 643 2.73 -11.13 -6.38
N LYS A 644 3.27 -9.96 -5.98
CA LYS A 644 2.52 -8.71 -5.86
C LYS A 644 2.87 -7.68 -6.93
N GLY A 645 1.87 -7.26 -7.71
CA GLY A 645 1.89 -6.02 -8.51
C GLY A 645 3.01 -5.87 -9.56
N LEU A 646 3.76 -6.94 -9.84
CA LEU A 646 4.86 -6.92 -10.80
C LEU A 646 4.39 -7.47 -12.15
N ASP A 647 4.77 -6.80 -13.21
CA ASP A 647 4.46 -7.21 -14.58
C ASP A 647 5.77 -7.49 -15.32
N PHE A 648 5.99 -8.77 -15.63
CA PHE A 648 7.17 -9.23 -16.36
C PHE A 648 6.76 -9.95 -17.62
N ASP A 649 7.26 -9.50 -18.76
CA ASP A 649 6.83 -9.97 -20.07
C ASP A 649 7.46 -11.29 -20.52
N ASN A 650 8.64 -11.65 -19.95
CA ASN A 650 9.49 -12.75 -20.46
C ASN A 650 9.59 -13.96 -19.50
N VAL A 651 8.69 -14.07 -18.55
CA VAL A 651 8.69 -15.20 -17.61
C VAL A 651 7.93 -16.38 -18.20
N SER A 652 8.64 -17.45 -18.56
CA SER A 652 8.05 -18.67 -19.13
C SER A 652 7.85 -19.77 -18.09
N VAL A 653 8.72 -19.86 -17.09
CA VAL A 653 8.68 -20.90 -16.05
C VAL A 653 8.55 -20.28 -14.65
N VAL A 654 7.64 -20.82 -13.87
CA VAL A 654 7.48 -20.52 -12.46
C VAL A 654 7.61 -21.81 -11.65
N GLY A 655 8.54 -21.85 -10.70
CA GLY A 655 8.73 -22.96 -9.78
C GLY A 655 8.20 -22.65 -8.39
N ILE A 656 7.19 -23.35 -7.90
CA ILE A 656 6.74 -23.34 -6.50
C ILE A 656 7.46 -24.46 -5.77
N LEU A 657 8.48 -24.09 -4.97
CA LEU A 657 9.44 -25.08 -4.44
C LEU A 657 8.88 -25.94 -3.30
N ASN A 658 7.91 -25.43 -2.55
CA ASN A 658 7.31 -26.16 -1.43
C ASN A 658 5.88 -25.65 -1.14
N ALA A 659 4.90 -26.29 -1.77
CA ALA A 659 3.48 -25.97 -1.55
C ALA A 659 3.02 -26.41 -0.14
N ASP A 660 3.57 -27.51 0.38
CA ASP A 660 3.18 -28.07 1.69
C ASP A 660 3.42 -27.10 2.84
N ALA A 661 4.45 -26.25 2.74
CA ALA A 661 4.76 -25.25 3.76
C ALA A 661 3.66 -24.19 3.91
N MET A 662 2.88 -23.94 2.86
CA MET A 662 1.76 -23.01 2.88
C MET A 662 0.49 -23.69 3.39
N LEU A 663 0.23 -24.91 2.92
CA LEU A 663 -0.94 -25.70 3.30
C LEU A 663 -0.95 -26.07 4.79
N ASN A 664 0.23 -26.30 5.37
CA ASN A 664 0.38 -26.73 6.76
C ASN A 664 0.68 -25.56 7.73
N MET A 665 0.36 -24.33 7.38
CA MET A 665 0.50 -23.21 8.33
C MET A 665 -0.47 -23.38 9.52
N PRO A 666 -0.05 -23.10 10.77
CA PRO A 666 -0.92 -23.20 11.94
C PRO A 666 -1.87 -22.01 12.05
N ASP A 667 -2.67 -21.81 11.03
CA ASP A 667 -3.67 -20.75 10.91
C ASP A 667 -4.92 -21.29 10.21
N PHE A 668 -6.10 -20.89 10.66
CA PHE A 668 -7.36 -21.29 10.01
C PHE A 668 -7.51 -20.74 8.59
N ARG A 669 -6.70 -19.76 8.20
CA ARG A 669 -6.61 -19.20 6.85
C ARG A 669 -5.56 -19.90 5.98
N ALA A 670 -4.93 -20.99 6.47
CA ALA A 670 -3.83 -21.65 5.77
C ALA A 670 -4.20 -22.01 4.32
N TYR A 671 -5.36 -22.60 4.13
CA TYR A 671 -5.84 -23.01 2.81
C TYR A 671 -6.16 -21.84 1.90
N GLU A 672 -6.84 -20.81 2.43
CA GLU A 672 -7.11 -19.55 1.71
C GLU A 672 -5.81 -18.86 1.27
N LEU A 673 -4.86 -18.71 2.19
CA LEU A 673 -3.59 -18.07 1.90
C LEU A 673 -2.73 -18.88 0.94
N ALA A 674 -2.74 -20.23 1.05
CA ALA A 674 -2.02 -21.12 0.16
C ALA A 674 -2.57 -21.04 -1.26
N PHE A 675 -3.89 -21.17 -1.44
CA PHE A 675 -4.56 -21.05 -2.72
C PHE A 675 -4.28 -19.69 -3.37
N THR A 676 -4.50 -18.60 -2.63
CA THR A 676 -4.25 -17.23 -3.09
C THR A 676 -2.81 -17.03 -3.55
N MET A 677 -1.83 -17.44 -2.74
CA MET A 677 -0.42 -17.25 -3.09
C MET A 677 -0.01 -18.08 -4.29
N MET A 678 -0.43 -19.36 -4.35
CA MET A 678 -0.11 -20.23 -5.49
C MET A 678 -0.76 -19.74 -6.79
N ALA A 679 -2.03 -19.32 -6.74
CA ALA A 679 -2.73 -18.76 -7.90
C ALA A 679 -2.09 -17.45 -8.41
N GLN A 680 -1.67 -16.56 -7.51
CA GLN A 680 -1.00 -15.32 -7.86
C GLN A 680 0.38 -15.56 -8.48
N VAL A 681 1.17 -16.46 -7.90
CA VAL A 681 2.49 -16.83 -8.43
C VAL A 681 2.34 -17.51 -9.78
N ALA A 682 1.40 -18.44 -9.90
CA ALA A 682 1.08 -19.11 -11.18
C ALA A 682 0.72 -18.08 -12.25
N GLY A 683 -0.08 -17.08 -11.90
CA GLY A 683 -0.46 -16.00 -12.80
C GLY A 683 0.71 -15.14 -13.34
N ARG A 684 1.94 -15.32 -12.83
CA ARG A 684 3.15 -14.65 -13.35
C ARG A 684 3.74 -15.36 -14.55
N ALA A 685 3.44 -16.64 -14.75
CA ALA A 685 3.91 -17.40 -15.91
C ALA A 685 3.10 -17.08 -17.16
N GLY A 686 3.78 -16.92 -18.31
CA GLY A 686 3.18 -16.75 -19.64
C GLY A 686 2.48 -15.40 -19.83
N ARG A 687 3.09 -14.54 -20.64
CA ARG A 687 2.51 -13.27 -21.09
C ARG A 687 2.99 -13.01 -22.52
N LYS A 688 2.23 -12.30 -23.33
CA LYS A 688 2.50 -11.81 -24.69
C LYS A 688 2.64 -12.85 -25.81
N HIS A 689 3.32 -14.01 -25.66
CA HIS A 689 3.58 -14.86 -26.83
C HIS A 689 3.46 -16.37 -26.60
N ARG A 690 3.37 -16.85 -25.36
CA ARG A 690 3.36 -18.27 -25.05
C ARG A 690 2.66 -18.57 -23.74
N ARG A 691 1.96 -19.71 -23.70
CA ARG A 691 1.44 -20.28 -22.46
C ARG A 691 2.59 -20.57 -21.49
N GLY A 692 2.52 -20.05 -20.26
CA GLY A 692 3.53 -20.29 -19.24
C GLY A 692 3.42 -21.65 -18.59
N LEU A 693 4.53 -22.14 -18.03
CA LEU A 693 4.60 -23.39 -17.29
C LEU A 693 4.83 -23.10 -15.79
N VAL A 694 4.00 -23.69 -14.95
CA VAL A 694 4.13 -23.65 -13.49
C VAL A 694 4.43 -25.05 -12.98
N LEU A 695 5.55 -25.20 -12.29
CA LEU A 695 5.92 -26.48 -11.66
C LEU A 695 5.69 -26.39 -10.15
N LEU A 696 4.67 -27.08 -9.68
CA LEU A 696 4.26 -27.08 -8.28
C LEU A 696 4.81 -28.32 -7.58
N GLN A 697 5.84 -28.15 -6.75
CA GLN A 697 6.47 -29.22 -5.98
C GLN A 697 5.73 -29.44 -4.66
N THR A 698 5.21 -30.64 -4.43
CA THR A 698 4.50 -31.02 -3.21
C THR A 698 4.76 -32.48 -2.85
N LYS A 699 4.63 -32.82 -1.58
CA LYS A 699 4.65 -34.22 -1.08
C LYS A 699 3.26 -34.87 -1.10
N ASN A 700 2.23 -34.04 -1.25
CA ASN A 700 0.85 -34.46 -1.28
C ASN A 700 0.17 -33.98 -2.57
N PRO A 701 0.44 -34.67 -3.70
CA PRO A 701 -0.11 -34.29 -5.01
C PRO A 701 -1.64 -34.39 -5.07
N ASP A 702 -2.23 -35.26 -4.23
CA ASP A 702 -3.67 -35.46 -4.17
C ASP A 702 -4.42 -34.52 -3.24
N HIS A 703 -3.72 -33.55 -2.64
CA HIS A 703 -4.35 -32.55 -1.78
C HIS A 703 -5.41 -31.76 -2.54
N GLU A 704 -6.60 -31.65 -1.97
CA GLU A 704 -7.76 -31.05 -2.62
C GLU A 704 -7.48 -29.64 -3.15
N ILE A 705 -6.87 -28.78 -2.33
CA ILE A 705 -6.49 -27.42 -2.71
C ILE A 705 -5.55 -27.40 -3.94
N VAL A 706 -4.65 -28.38 -4.05
CA VAL A 706 -3.72 -28.50 -5.18
C VAL A 706 -4.50 -28.88 -6.44
N ARG A 707 -5.44 -29.84 -6.34
CA ARG A 707 -6.30 -30.25 -7.45
C ARG A 707 -7.20 -29.12 -7.93
N GLN A 708 -7.85 -28.40 -7.01
CA GLN A 708 -8.69 -27.23 -7.31
C GLN A 708 -7.90 -26.13 -8.00
N LEU A 709 -6.66 -25.87 -7.54
CA LEU A 709 -5.79 -24.89 -8.19
C LEU A 709 -5.45 -25.28 -9.63
N VAL A 710 -5.08 -26.54 -9.88
CA VAL A 710 -4.75 -27.05 -11.23
C VAL A 710 -5.96 -27.02 -12.15
N ALA A 711 -7.13 -27.40 -11.65
CA ALA A 711 -8.40 -27.36 -12.38
C ALA A 711 -8.96 -25.95 -12.55
N ASN A 712 -8.35 -24.93 -11.90
CA ASN A 712 -8.89 -23.56 -11.79
C ASN A 712 -10.33 -23.55 -11.24
N ASP A 713 -10.64 -24.49 -10.34
CA ASP A 713 -11.95 -24.63 -9.71
C ASP A 713 -12.07 -23.70 -8.51
N VAL A 714 -12.33 -22.43 -8.80
CA VAL A 714 -12.48 -21.38 -7.80
C VAL A 714 -13.75 -21.58 -6.97
N ASN A 715 -14.85 -22.00 -7.59
CA ASN A 715 -16.12 -22.20 -6.90
C ASN A 715 -16.04 -23.35 -5.90
N GLY A 716 -15.57 -24.53 -6.34
CA GLY A 716 -15.37 -25.67 -5.45
C GLY A 716 -14.41 -25.36 -4.30
N PHE A 717 -13.37 -24.56 -4.54
CA PHE A 717 -12.48 -24.11 -3.48
C PHE A 717 -13.22 -23.29 -2.41
N TYR A 718 -14.04 -22.31 -2.80
CA TYR A 718 -14.77 -21.50 -1.82
C TYR A 718 -15.90 -22.27 -1.15
N ASP A 719 -16.54 -23.21 -1.83
CA ASP A 719 -17.55 -24.06 -1.21
C ASP A 719 -16.97 -24.87 -0.05
N ASN A 720 -15.88 -25.58 -0.30
CA ASN A 720 -15.18 -26.36 0.74
C ASN A 720 -14.68 -25.47 1.88
N LEU A 721 -14.12 -24.32 1.53
CA LEU A 721 -13.64 -23.35 2.52
C LEU A 721 -14.78 -22.82 3.40
N MET A 722 -15.97 -22.57 2.83
CA MET A 722 -17.13 -22.09 3.59
C MET A 722 -17.70 -23.19 4.49
N GLU A 723 -17.76 -24.43 4.04
CA GLU A 723 -18.18 -25.58 4.86
C GLU A 723 -17.26 -25.73 6.09
N GLU A 724 -15.94 -25.71 5.90
CA GLU A 724 -14.96 -25.74 6.98
C GLU A 724 -15.16 -24.56 7.96
N ARG A 725 -15.23 -23.33 7.40
CA ARG A 725 -15.42 -22.12 8.21
C ARG A 725 -16.71 -22.14 9.03
N GLN A 726 -17.78 -22.66 8.48
CA GLN A 726 -19.05 -22.82 9.16
C GLN A 726 -18.98 -23.86 10.27
N ALA A 727 -18.42 -25.06 9.98
CA ALA A 727 -18.27 -26.15 10.94
C ALA A 727 -17.46 -25.72 12.17
N PHE A 728 -16.35 -24.98 11.97
CA PHE A 728 -15.47 -24.52 13.04
C PHE A 728 -15.78 -23.11 13.55
N ARG A 729 -16.85 -22.47 13.10
CA ARG A 729 -17.27 -21.11 13.48
C ARG A 729 -16.15 -20.09 13.29
N TYR A 730 -15.59 -20.04 12.09
CA TYR A 730 -14.65 -19.01 11.66
C TYR A 730 -15.32 -17.90 10.83
N PRO A 731 -14.69 -16.74 10.65
CA PRO A 731 -15.17 -15.74 9.69
C PRO A 731 -15.31 -16.35 8.28
N PRO A 732 -16.39 -16.04 7.54
CA PRO A 732 -17.37 -14.97 7.74
C PRO A 732 -18.54 -15.29 8.67
N PHE A 733 -18.66 -16.50 9.24
CA PHE A 733 -19.80 -16.93 10.07
C PHE A 733 -19.72 -16.49 11.52
N SER A 734 -18.56 -16.04 11.97
CA SER A 734 -18.32 -15.49 13.31
C SER A 734 -17.39 -14.30 13.22
N ARG A 735 -17.28 -13.55 14.33
CA ARG A 735 -16.23 -12.56 14.58
C ARG A 735 -15.21 -13.13 15.51
N LEU A 736 -13.94 -12.87 15.20
CA LEU A 736 -12.85 -13.20 16.09
C LEU A 736 -12.37 -11.95 16.81
N VAL A 737 -12.15 -12.07 18.12
CA VAL A 737 -11.47 -11.05 18.92
C VAL A 737 -10.39 -11.74 19.72
N TYR A 738 -9.14 -11.31 19.52
CA TYR A 738 -8.02 -11.77 20.35
C TYR A 738 -7.78 -10.75 21.47
N VAL A 739 -7.71 -11.26 22.70
CA VAL A 739 -7.33 -10.48 23.86
C VAL A 739 -5.92 -10.87 24.24
N TYR A 740 -5.01 -9.93 24.15
CA TYR A 740 -3.62 -10.13 24.52
C TYR A 740 -3.32 -9.48 25.85
N LEU A 741 -2.61 -10.23 26.71
CA LEU A 741 -2.08 -9.74 27.97
C LEU A 741 -0.56 -9.80 27.91
N LYS A 742 0.13 -8.75 28.38
CA LYS A 742 1.58 -8.67 28.43
C LYS A 742 2.05 -8.24 29.81
N HIS A 743 3.07 -8.92 30.33
CA HIS A 743 3.71 -8.58 31.59
C HIS A 743 5.17 -9.06 31.62
N ARG A 744 6.00 -8.46 32.50
CA ARG A 744 7.39 -8.88 32.69
C ARG A 744 7.52 -10.15 33.49
N ASP A 745 6.65 -10.34 34.48
CA ASP A 745 6.54 -11.53 35.31
C ASP A 745 5.58 -12.52 34.66
N GLU A 746 6.07 -13.74 34.35
CA GLU A 746 5.29 -14.78 33.69
C GLU A 746 4.25 -15.41 34.62
N GLN A 747 4.54 -15.55 35.92
CA GLN A 747 3.61 -16.15 36.88
C GLN A 747 2.41 -15.23 37.11
N LEU A 748 2.66 -13.94 37.33
CA LEU A 748 1.61 -12.94 37.48
C LEU A 748 0.78 -12.82 36.21
N LEU A 749 1.42 -12.88 35.02
CA LEU A 749 0.71 -12.88 33.73
C LEU A 749 -0.21 -14.09 33.59
N ASN A 750 0.24 -15.30 33.99
CA ASN A 750 -0.58 -16.50 33.92
C ASN A 750 -1.81 -16.37 34.82
N THR A 751 -1.63 -15.89 36.06
CA THR A 751 -2.74 -15.64 36.99
C THR A 751 -3.74 -14.64 36.43
N ALA A 752 -3.26 -13.50 35.96
CA ALA A 752 -4.10 -12.47 35.33
C ALA A 752 -4.86 -12.99 34.10
N ALA A 753 -4.20 -13.78 33.23
CA ALA A 753 -4.82 -14.35 32.05
C ALA A 753 -5.92 -15.38 32.39
N ILE A 754 -5.72 -16.22 33.40
CA ILE A 754 -6.72 -17.16 33.89
C ILE A 754 -7.91 -16.40 34.48
N GLU A 755 -7.67 -15.37 35.30
CA GLU A 755 -8.71 -14.53 35.89
C GLU A 755 -9.52 -13.80 34.83
N MET A 756 -8.84 -13.17 33.83
CA MET A 756 -9.50 -12.54 32.68
C MET A 756 -10.37 -13.53 31.90
N ALA A 757 -9.84 -14.70 31.59
CA ALA A 757 -10.59 -15.72 30.87
C ALA A 757 -11.79 -16.25 31.67
N SER A 758 -11.67 -16.39 32.97
CA SER A 758 -12.77 -16.80 33.87
C SER A 758 -13.91 -15.79 33.83
N ARG A 759 -13.61 -14.50 34.02
CA ARG A 759 -14.59 -13.41 33.96
C ARG A 759 -15.26 -13.33 32.57
N LEU A 760 -14.48 -13.49 31.50
CA LEU A 760 -15.02 -13.52 30.13
C LEU A 760 -15.92 -14.73 29.91
N ARG A 761 -15.60 -15.91 30.45
CA ARG A 761 -16.46 -17.12 30.35
C ARG A 761 -17.78 -16.96 31.08
N GLN A 762 -17.84 -16.21 32.17
CA GLN A 762 -19.11 -15.88 32.83
C GLN A 762 -20.08 -15.13 31.92
N LEU A 763 -19.53 -14.28 31.00
CA LEU A 763 -20.34 -13.46 30.09
C LEU A 763 -20.56 -14.15 28.74
N PHE A 764 -19.57 -14.86 28.24
CA PHE A 764 -19.54 -15.36 26.86
C PHE A 764 -19.50 -16.90 26.77
N SER A 765 -19.48 -17.61 27.89
CA SER A 765 -19.56 -19.08 27.99
C SER A 765 -18.51 -19.80 27.11
N THR A 766 -18.91 -20.74 26.28
CA THR A 766 -18.05 -21.55 25.39
C THR A 766 -17.39 -20.78 24.25
N ARG A 767 -17.73 -19.50 24.06
CA ARG A 767 -17.13 -18.63 23.04
C ARG A 767 -15.71 -18.18 23.40
N VAL A 768 -15.25 -18.46 24.63
CA VAL A 768 -13.93 -18.05 25.14
C VAL A 768 -12.99 -19.23 25.17
N LEU A 769 -11.94 -19.17 24.35
CA LEU A 769 -10.89 -20.19 24.23
C LEU A 769 -9.57 -19.67 24.83
N GLY A 770 -8.77 -20.54 25.39
CA GLY A 770 -7.51 -20.20 26.06
C GLY A 770 -7.71 -19.90 27.56
N PRO A 771 -6.79 -19.20 28.28
CA PRO A 771 -5.62 -18.50 27.75
C PRO A 771 -4.50 -19.43 27.29
N ASP A 772 -3.76 -19.01 26.26
CA ASP A 772 -2.66 -19.78 25.69
C ASP A 772 -1.45 -18.90 25.36
N LYS A 773 -0.30 -19.55 25.12
CA LYS A 773 0.91 -18.90 24.61
C LYS A 773 0.77 -18.69 23.11
N PRO A 774 0.84 -17.47 22.58
CA PRO A 774 0.86 -17.25 21.15
C PRO A 774 2.18 -17.79 20.53
N ALA A 775 2.26 -17.92 19.21
CA ALA A 775 3.46 -18.35 18.50
C ALA A 775 4.71 -17.56 18.92
N VAL A 776 4.54 -16.26 19.18
CA VAL A 776 5.56 -15.40 19.79
C VAL A 776 5.14 -15.12 21.22
N ALA A 777 5.57 -15.97 22.14
CA ALA A 777 5.18 -15.91 23.55
C ALA A 777 5.95 -14.88 24.39
N ARG A 778 7.01 -14.27 23.83
CA ARG A 778 7.83 -13.24 24.50
C ARG A 778 8.39 -12.26 23.50
N VAL A 779 8.24 -10.97 23.76
CA VAL A 779 8.85 -9.89 22.98
C VAL A 779 9.67 -9.02 23.92
N LYS A 780 10.98 -8.92 23.69
CA LYS A 780 11.93 -8.27 24.58
C LYS A 780 11.84 -8.89 26.00
N THR A 781 11.40 -8.09 26.98
CA THR A 781 11.24 -8.51 28.38
C THR A 781 9.80 -8.86 28.75
N LEU A 782 8.84 -8.75 27.81
CA LEU A 782 7.41 -8.97 28.08
C LEU A 782 6.98 -10.36 27.61
N PHE A 783 6.45 -11.15 28.54
CA PHE A 783 5.73 -12.38 28.22
C PHE A 783 4.33 -12.06 27.71
N ILE A 784 3.74 -12.92 26.90
CA ILE A 784 2.45 -12.71 26.23
C ILE A 784 1.54 -13.91 26.47
N ARG A 785 0.24 -13.63 26.72
CA ARG A 785 -0.85 -14.60 26.72
C ARG A 785 -1.95 -14.11 25.81
N LYS A 786 -2.64 -15.05 25.18
CA LYS A 786 -3.73 -14.80 24.23
C LYS A 786 -4.99 -15.53 24.68
N ILE A 787 -6.11 -14.83 24.68
CA ILE A 787 -7.46 -15.39 24.83
C ILE A 787 -8.18 -15.14 23.50
N VAL A 788 -8.92 -16.13 23.00
CA VAL A 788 -9.67 -16.03 21.74
C VAL A 788 -11.15 -16.03 22.04
N LEU A 789 -11.88 -15.05 21.47
CA LEU A 789 -13.33 -15.04 21.47
C LEU A 789 -13.84 -15.30 20.06
N LYS A 790 -14.75 -16.29 19.92
CA LYS A 790 -15.54 -16.56 18.70
C LYS A 790 -16.97 -16.09 18.95
N LEU A 791 -17.36 -15.00 18.33
CA LEU A 791 -18.63 -14.31 18.56
C LEU A 791 -19.56 -14.45 17.36
N GLU A 792 -20.80 -14.85 17.58
CA GLU A 792 -21.81 -14.92 16.52
C GLU A 792 -22.10 -13.51 15.96
N LEU A 793 -22.42 -13.44 14.67
CA LEU A 793 -22.73 -12.18 14.00
C LEU A 793 -23.99 -11.49 14.53
N SER A 794 -24.92 -12.26 15.16
CA SER A 794 -26.14 -11.75 15.77
C SER A 794 -25.93 -10.96 17.05
N LEU A 795 -24.77 -11.11 17.72
CA LEU A 795 -24.49 -10.39 18.96
C LEU A 795 -24.32 -8.89 18.70
N ASN A 796 -24.89 -8.09 19.62
CA ASN A 796 -24.74 -6.64 19.59
C ASN A 796 -23.27 -6.26 19.90
N VAL A 797 -22.57 -5.76 18.89
CA VAL A 797 -21.15 -5.44 18.96
C VAL A 797 -20.86 -4.36 20.01
N VAL A 798 -21.76 -3.40 20.19
CA VAL A 798 -21.59 -2.33 21.19
C VAL A 798 -21.61 -2.91 22.59
N GLN A 799 -22.57 -3.79 22.89
CA GLN A 799 -22.66 -4.46 24.20
C GLN A 799 -21.44 -5.35 24.44
N VAL A 800 -21.01 -6.14 23.44
CA VAL A 800 -19.79 -6.96 23.55
C VAL A 800 -18.58 -6.10 23.94
N ARG A 801 -18.40 -4.96 23.30
CA ARG A 801 -17.28 -4.06 23.59
C ARG A 801 -17.35 -3.45 24.97
N GLN A 802 -18.55 -3.08 25.42
CA GLN A 802 -18.76 -2.58 26.77
C GLN A 802 -18.40 -3.65 27.82
N CYS A 803 -18.82 -4.90 27.61
CA CYS A 803 -18.46 -6.02 28.46
C CYS A 803 -16.94 -6.26 28.51
N LEU A 804 -16.27 -6.23 27.35
CA LEU A 804 -14.81 -6.41 27.27
C LEU A 804 -14.05 -5.31 28.02
N ARG A 805 -14.44 -4.05 27.84
CA ARG A 805 -13.85 -2.91 28.56
C ARG A 805 -14.12 -2.97 30.07
N GLU A 806 -15.32 -3.38 30.45
CA GLU A 806 -15.68 -3.50 31.86
C GLU A 806 -14.86 -4.60 32.55
N VAL A 807 -14.72 -5.78 31.91
CA VAL A 807 -13.87 -6.86 32.46
C VAL A 807 -12.41 -6.41 32.56
N GLN A 808 -11.90 -5.69 31.55
CA GLN A 808 -10.56 -5.12 31.60
C GLN A 808 -10.41 -4.13 32.75
N ARG A 809 -11.35 -3.20 32.92
CA ARG A 809 -11.36 -2.21 34.02
C ARG A 809 -11.35 -2.85 35.39
N GLN A 810 -12.19 -3.86 35.57
CA GLN A 810 -12.27 -4.62 36.83
C GLN A 810 -10.98 -5.39 37.11
N LEU A 811 -10.34 -5.97 36.10
CA LEU A 811 -9.06 -6.66 36.28
C LEU A 811 -7.95 -5.68 36.66
N LEU A 812 -7.85 -4.54 35.99
CA LEU A 812 -6.82 -3.53 36.22
C LEU A 812 -7.05 -2.68 37.45
N ALA A 813 -8.22 -2.75 38.07
CA ALA A 813 -8.48 -2.13 39.40
C ALA A 813 -7.68 -2.79 40.54
N ASP A 814 -7.28 -4.04 40.34
CA ASP A 814 -6.40 -4.72 41.29
C ASP A 814 -4.96 -4.20 41.15
N LYS A 815 -4.42 -3.68 42.26
CA LYS A 815 -3.06 -3.11 42.31
C LYS A 815 -1.96 -4.09 41.84
N ARG A 816 -2.19 -5.39 41.98
CA ARG A 816 -1.26 -6.43 41.50
C ARG A 816 -1.03 -6.34 39.99
N TYR A 817 -2.05 -5.91 39.24
CA TYR A 817 -2.05 -5.87 37.81
C TYR A 817 -1.78 -4.46 37.22
N SER A 818 -1.30 -3.52 38.04
CA SER A 818 -1.04 -2.13 37.60
C SER A 818 -0.08 -1.98 36.45
N ALA A 819 0.86 -2.93 36.25
CA ALA A 819 1.82 -2.97 35.13
C ALA A 819 1.37 -3.89 33.99
N LEU A 820 0.20 -4.53 34.11
CA LEU A 820 -0.34 -5.41 33.06
C LEU A 820 -0.81 -4.58 31.87
N GLN A 821 -0.39 -4.97 30.70
CA GLN A 821 -0.87 -4.40 29.44
C GLN A 821 -1.91 -5.33 28.84
N VAL A 822 -3.11 -4.82 28.59
CA VAL A 822 -4.19 -5.54 27.91
C VAL A 822 -4.51 -4.81 26.61
N TYR A 823 -4.57 -5.53 25.50
CA TYR A 823 -4.98 -4.97 24.21
C TYR A 823 -5.77 -5.99 23.38
N TYR A 824 -6.54 -5.47 22.46
CA TYR A 824 -7.43 -6.25 21.63
C TYR A 824 -6.95 -6.26 20.17
N ASP A 825 -7.19 -7.37 19.47
CA ASP A 825 -7.09 -7.46 18.02
C ASP A 825 -8.42 -7.99 17.49
N VAL A 826 -9.18 -7.10 16.90
CA VAL A 826 -10.50 -7.39 16.31
C VAL A 826 -10.31 -7.73 14.84
N ASP A 827 -10.96 -8.80 14.36
CA ASP A 827 -10.76 -9.36 13.03
C ASP A 827 -9.27 -9.59 12.75
N PRO A 828 -8.58 -10.43 13.55
CA PRO A 828 -7.17 -10.71 13.40
C PRO A 828 -6.87 -11.41 12.07
N LEU A 829 -5.68 -11.15 11.51
CA LEU A 829 -5.15 -11.79 10.31
C LEU A 829 -3.90 -12.59 10.64
#